data_7ec2e751c1d6947b6847df04b308cce6
#
_entry.id   7ec2e751c1d6947b6847df04b308cce6
#
_cell.length_a   1.000
_cell.length_b   1.000
_cell.length_c   1.000
_cell.angle_alpha   90.00
_cell.angle_beta   90.00
_cell.angle_gamma   90.00
#
_symmetry.space_group_name_H-M   'P 1'
#
loop_
_entity.id
_entity.type
_entity.pdbx_description
1 polymer ?
#
loop_
_entity_poly.entity_id
_entity_poly.type
_entity_poly.pdbx_seq_one_letter_code
_entity_poly.pdbx_strand_id
1 'polypeptide(L)'
;MNALHSPGVPVGSADAADAVLSAQNVTKSFGAVHALKGVNFNVHRAQVTTLFGENGAGKSTLMKILSGVQRPTSGELILDGQPVQIGSTVEARDLGISIIHQELSLAPNMNVRDNIFMGREIAGPFGVDYAEEERQARDLMRELEEDIDPLTPVEDLRLGQQQVVEIARALSVKSRILIMDEPTSALSASEVEVLFKVIHDLKARGVSIVYISHHLEEALEITDHAVVLRDGSMTASAPRSEIDLEWIVRNMVGENFDLGAPPTGYDFGEVALSIENLSVPAPGGGGYSAVDRLSLNVQVGEIVCIYGLMGAGRTELLECIAGRLKSSGGRVLLKGQDIGGLNIAQRIGRGLVLTPEDRQRDGLVQTMSVGQNLSLASISAFTRGLLTSRAAEQEIIETSIRNVTIKTDGGGAAIGSLSGGNQQKVVIGKMLATNPDVLLLDEPSRGIDIGAKAEVFGLLAEGARKGLAVIYTTSEVGECLAIAHRIIVMHKGRISAVFGPDATKEQIMAASGEVNLVQRLKADFNLDHCEVVTDLHQDELPVVPLGLAGAAFLSREIARTPDMLIGAGHGRTLLACVESISVGTAPDLRLVSPMGGLTLGNSTNPHEVVSRLAHLTGATATVMPVPFMANSASDREVLLGQKEVARASGLARECDLMLVGIGTTVGEAELVTTGMMEPAEMDDIRRAGGRGEVLGHFFDSTGRSVETDGARRIVTMPLADLKQRRIVAVAGGKIKVSAIRAILESRLLSGLIIDEPTALEIVEMAGPADTSVRH
;
A
#
# COMPACT_ATOMS: atom_id res chain seq x y z
N MET A 1 16.15 -26.77 40.78
CA MET A 1 14.91 -26.93 41.57
C MET A 1 14.35 -25.54 41.82
N ASN A 2 13.12 -25.36 41.54
CA ASN A 2 12.21 -24.23 41.56
C ASN A 2 11.99 -23.54 40.22
N ALA A 3 11.09 -24.16 39.46
CA ALA A 3 10.40 -23.51 38.36
C ALA A 3 9.38 -22.52 38.97
N LEU A 4 9.55 -21.24 38.71
CA LEU A 4 8.53 -20.22 38.97
C LEU A 4 7.48 -20.34 37.82
N HIS A 5 6.36 -20.99 38.12
CA HIS A 5 5.13 -20.87 37.34
C HIS A 5 4.62 -19.43 37.56
N SER A 6 4.69 -18.60 36.52
CA SER A 6 3.91 -17.37 36.46
C SER A 6 2.44 -17.76 36.29
N PRO A 7 1.50 -17.32 37.13
CA PRO A 7 0.10 -17.59 36.94
C PRO A 7 -0.39 -16.84 35.70
N GLY A 8 -1.07 -17.55 34.79
CA GLY A 8 -1.75 -16.95 33.65
C GLY A 8 -2.67 -15.83 34.12
N VAL A 9 -2.70 -14.73 33.39
CA VAL A 9 -3.59 -13.59 33.64
C VAL A 9 -5.04 -14.13 33.63
N PRO A 10 -5.83 -13.97 34.71
CA PRO A 10 -7.20 -14.44 34.71
C PRO A 10 -8.02 -13.58 33.74
N VAL A 11 -8.61 -14.20 32.73
CA VAL A 11 -9.63 -13.56 31.89
C VAL A 11 -10.78 -13.14 32.81
N GLY A 12 -11.10 -11.86 32.85
CA GLY A 12 -12.17 -11.33 33.67
C GLY A 12 -13.50 -12.02 33.29
N SER A 13 -14.31 -12.40 34.28
CA SER A 13 -15.57 -13.12 34.12
C SER A 13 -16.63 -12.34 33.29
N ALA A 14 -16.41 -11.08 32.99
CA ALA A 14 -17.27 -10.25 32.13
C ALA A 14 -16.96 -10.44 30.64
N ASP A 15 -15.71 -10.71 30.25
CA ASP A 15 -15.27 -10.89 28.88
C ASP A 15 -15.78 -12.20 28.24
N ALA A 16 -16.07 -13.20 29.04
CA ALA A 16 -16.55 -14.50 28.56
C ALA A 16 -18.06 -14.51 28.23
N ALA A 17 -18.83 -13.53 28.70
CA ALA A 17 -20.30 -13.51 28.56
C ALA A 17 -20.75 -13.14 27.14
N ASP A 18 -19.96 -12.41 26.34
CA ASP A 18 -20.29 -11.96 24.97
C ASP A 18 -19.49 -12.69 23.88
N ALA A 19 -18.77 -13.74 24.26
CA ALA A 19 -17.99 -14.51 23.30
C ALA A 19 -18.88 -15.48 22.50
N VAL A 20 -18.80 -15.42 21.17
CA VAL A 20 -19.46 -16.39 20.26
C VAL A 20 -18.67 -17.68 20.17
N LEU A 21 -17.34 -17.63 20.19
CA LEU A 21 -16.43 -18.76 20.20
C LEU A 21 -15.32 -18.53 21.21
N SER A 22 -15.03 -19.51 22.05
CA SER A 22 -13.94 -19.46 23.02
C SER A 22 -13.07 -20.70 22.94
N ALA A 23 -11.78 -20.51 23.08
CA ALA A 23 -10.80 -21.56 23.32
C ALA A 23 -10.39 -21.47 24.80
N GLN A 24 -10.50 -22.56 25.56
CA GLN A 24 -10.13 -22.59 26.98
C GLN A 24 -9.00 -23.56 27.24
N ASN A 25 -7.91 -23.07 27.83
CA ASN A 25 -6.69 -23.81 28.16
C ASN A 25 -6.18 -24.69 27.01
N VAL A 26 -6.28 -24.18 25.77
CA VAL A 26 -5.91 -24.94 24.57
C VAL A 26 -4.39 -25.10 24.49
N THR A 27 -3.95 -26.37 24.41
CA THR A 27 -2.56 -26.72 24.17
C THR A 27 -2.38 -27.42 22.82
N LYS A 28 -1.21 -27.26 22.22
CA LYS A 28 -0.81 -28.02 21.02
C LYS A 28 0.68 -28.30 21.04
N SER A 29 1.01 -29.60 20.90
CA SER A 29 2.41 -30.05 20.83
C SER A 29 2.66 -30.83 19.53
N PHE A 30 3.83 -30.60 18.93
CA PHE A 30 4.34 -31.31 17.77
C PHE A 30 5.68 -31.94 18.19
N GLY A 31 5.64 -33.22 18.63
CA GLY A 31 6.80 -33.84 19.23
C GLY A 31 7.27 -33.11 20.48
N ALA A 32 8.51 -32.60 20.49
CA ALA A 32 9.08 -31.83 21.57
C ALA A 32 8.71 -30.33 21.56
N VAL A 33 8.10 -29.83 20.46
CA VAL A 33 7.75 -28.42 20.31
C VAL A 33 6.34 -28.16 20.85
N HIS A 34 6.21 -27.30 21.85
CA HIS A 34 4.95 -26.86 22.42
C HIS A 34 4.51 -25.57 21.74
N ALA A 35 3.70 -25.69 20.68
CA ALA A 35 3.23 -24.55 19.89
C ALA A 35 2.18 -23.70 20.61
N LEU A 36 1.32 -24.31 21.46
CA LEU A 36 0.41 -23.61 22.34
C LEU A 36 0.51 -24.19 23.76
N LYS A 37 0.50 -23.33 24.76
CA LYS A 37 0.80 -23.65 26.17
C LYS A 37 -0.34 -23.28 27.11
N GLY A 38 -1.59 -23.64 26.79
CA GLY A 38 -2.76 -23.32 27.61
C GLY A 38 -3.33 -21.94 27.26
N VAL A 39 -3.60 -21.71 25.99
CA VAL A 39 -4.14 -20.45 25.48
C VAL A 39 -5.62 -20.35 25.77
N ASN A 40 -6.03 -19.19 26.30
CA ASN A 40 -7.42 -18.75 26.39
C ASN A 40 -7.66 -17.67 25.34
N PHE A 41 -8.66 -17.85 24.46
CA PHE A 41 -8.92 -16.92 23.36
C PHE A 41 -10.42 -16.79 23.14
N ASN A 42 -10.93 -15.55 23.09
CA ASN A 42 -12.34 -15.25 22.89
C ASN A 42 -12.56 -14.51 21.58
N VAL A 43 -13.55 -14.92 20.83
CA VAL A 43 -14.07 -14.21 19.66
C VAL A 43 -15.38 -13.54 20.08
N HIS A 44 -15.41 -12.22 20.09
CA HIS A 44 -16.56 -11.44 20.51
C HIS A 44 -17.61 -11.34 19.39
N ARG A 45 -18.91 -11.32 19.80
CA ARG A 45 -20.03 -11.31 18.87
C ARG A 45 -20.08 -10.00 18.08
N ALA A 46 -20.14 -10.11 16.74
CA ALA A 46 -20.20 -8.97 15.81
C ALA A 46 -19.08 -7.93 16.03
N GLN A 47 -17.89 -8.41 16.41
CA GLN A 47 -16.69 -7.60 16.60
C GLN A 47 -15.51 -8.16 15.83
N VAL A 48 -14.50 -7.33 15.60
CA VAL A 48 -13.19 -7.71 15.05
C VAL A 48 -12.25 -7.99 16.22
N THR A 49 -11.94 -9.26 16.46
CA THR A 49 -10.91 -9.69 17.41
C THR A 49 -9.59 -9.86 16.65
N THR A 50 -8.65 -8.96 16.88
CA THR A 50 -7.35 -9.02 16.20
C THR A 50 -6.33 -9.80 17.05
N LEU A 51 -5.69 -10.78 16.42
CA LEU A 51 -4.66 -11.61 17.04
C LEU A 51 -3.28 -11.15 16.60
N PHE A 52 -2.57 -10.48 17.51
CA PHE A 52 -1.19 -10.04 17.34
C PHE A 52 -0.19 -11.06 17.87
N GLY A 53 1.04 -11.01 17.41
CA GLY A 53 2.13 -11.83 17.89
C GLY A 53 3.19 -12.03 16.82
N GLU A 54 4.42 -12.36 17.24
CA GLU A 54 5.55 -12.64 16.35
C GLU A 54 5.37 -13.94 15.53
N ASN A 55 6.22 -14.11 14.53
CA ASN A 55 6.29 -15.36 13.80
C ASN A 55 6.70 -16.52 14.75
N GLY A 56 5.94 -17.61 14.74
CA GLY A 56 6.14 -18.71 15.68
C GLY A 56 5.44 -18.55 17.04
N ALA A 57 4.75 -17.44 17.31
CA ALA A 57 3.99 -17.23 18.55
C ALA A 57 2.79 -18.18 18.74
N GLY A 58 2.42 -18.95 17.69
CA GLY A 58 1.32 -19.91 17.76
C GLY A 58 0.02 -19.45 17.08
N LYS A 59 -0.02 -18.28 16.47
CA LYS A 59 -1.22 -17.69 15.81
C LYS A 59 -1.87 -18.66 14.82
N SER A 60 -1.14 -19.06 13.78
CA SER A 60 -1.66 -19.99 12.75
C SER A 60 -2.01 -21.38 13.31
N THR A 61 -1.35 -21.82 14.40
CA THR A 61 -1.71 -23.06 15.08
C THR A 61 -3.06 -22.92 15.79
N LEU A 62 -3.30 -21.81 16.47
CA LEU A 62 -4.58 -21.52 17.10
C LEU A 62 -5.69 -21.45 16.05
N MET A 63 -5.47 -20.74 14.94
CA MET A 63 -6.45 -20.64 13.84
C MET A 63 -6.77 -21.98 13.21
N LYS A 64 -5.76 -22.84 12.98
CA LYS A 64 -5.96 -24.21 12.49
C LYS A 64 -6.79 -25.07 13.44
N ILE A 65 -6.74 -24.80 14.75
CA ILE A 65 -7.58 -25.47 15.74
C ILE A 65 -9.01 -24.92 15.66
N LEU A 66 -9.22 -23.61 15.64
CA LEU A 66 -10.53 -22.97 15.56
C LEU A 66 -11.27 -23.33 14.27
N SER A 67 -10.54 -23.50 13.16
CA SER A 67 -11.09 -23.86 11.84
C SER A 67 -11.18 -25.38 11.60
N GLY A 68 -10.84 -26.22 12.60
CA GLY A 68 -10.95 -27.68 12.50
C GLY A 68 -9.88 -28.36 11.64
N VAL A 69 -8.87 -27.62 11.14
CA VAL A 69 -7.73 -28.21 10.40
C VAL A 69 -6.88 -29.10 11.32
N GLN A 70 -6.81 -28.76 12.60
CA GLN A 70 -6.05 -29.49 13.61
C GLN A 70 -6.84 -29.62 14.92
N ARG A 71 -6.69 -30.75 15.59
CA ARG A 71 -7.24 -30.93 16.94
C ARG A 71 -6.25 -30.40 17.98
N PRO A 72 -6.74 -29.81 19.09
CA PRO A 72 -5.90 -29.47 20.24
C PRO A 72 -5.32 -30.74 20.87
N THR A 73 -4.20 -30.62 21.59
CA THR A 73 -3.64 -31.71 22.41
C THR A 73 -4.44 -31.83 23.72
N SER A 74 -4.82 -30.68 24.31
CA SER A 74 -5.75 -30.59 25.46
C SER A 74 -6.44 -29.23 25.44
N GLY A 75 -7.42 -29.03 26.33
CA GLY A 75 -8.30 -27.88 26.35
C GLY A 75 -9.56 -28.12 25.53
N GLU A 76 -10.45 -27.16 25.53
CA GLU A 76 -11.77 -27.25 24.88
C GLU A 76 -12.15 -26.01 24.10
N LEU A 77 -13.01 -26.19 23.11
CA LEU A 77 -13.64 -25.11 22.36
C LEU A 77 -15.10 -25.00 22.79
N ILE A 78 -15.58 -23.76 22.95
CA ILE A 78 -16.94 -23.46 23.35
C ILE A 78 -17.56 -22.54 22.30
N LEU A 79 -18.67 -22.97 21.69
CA LEU A 79 -19.43 -22.20 20.72
C LEU A 79 -20.80 -21.86 21.30
N ASP A 80 -21.20 -20.59 21.37
CA ASP A 80 -22.44 -20.12 21.98
C ASP A 80 -22.69 -20.73 23.40
N GLY A 81 -21.62 -20.80 24.19
CA GLY A 81 -21.65 -21.34 25.55
C GLY A 81 -21.73 -22.86 25.67
N GLN A 82 -21.66 -23.61 24.56
CA GLN A 82 -21.68 -25.06 24.54
C GLN A 82 -20.33 -25.64 24.11
N PRO A 83 -19.78 -26.64 24.81
CA PRO A 83 -18.58 -27.32 24.38
C PRO A 83 -18.77 -27.97 23.01
N VAL A 84 -17.82 -27.76 22.10
CA VAL A 84 -17.83 -28.32 20.74
C VAL A 84 -16.50 -29.01 20.42
N GLN A 85 -16.57 -30.07 19.65
CA GLN A 85 -15.40 -30.70 19.06
C GLN A 85 -15.43 -30.46 17.56
N ILE A 86 -14.42 -29.77 17.06
CA ILE A 86 -14.27 -29.47 15.62
C ILE A 86 -13.16 -30.39 15.10
N GLY A 87 -13.53 -31.41 14.35
CA GLY A 87 -12.59 -32.44 13.87
C GLY A 87 -12.19 -32.30 12.43
N SER A 88 -12.88 -31.41 11.67
CA SER A 88 -12.62 -31.15 10.25
C SER A 88 -13.06 -29.75 9.85
N THR A 89 -12.54 -29.26 8.73
CA THR A 89 -12.96 -27.97 8.14
C THR A 89 -14.41 -27.97 7.67
N VAL A 90 -14.94 -29.15 7.32
CA VAL A 90 -16.37 -29.30 6.96
C VAL A 90 -17.26 -29.09 8.19
N GLU A 91 -16.93 -29.72 9.32
CA GLU A 91 -17.64 -29.50 10.58
C GLU A 91 -17.56 -28.04 11.06
N ALA A 92 -16.37 -27.41 10.94
CA ALA A 92 -16.22 -25.98 11.27
C ALA A 92 -17.17 -25.11 10.43
N ARG A 93 -17.21 -25.36 9.14
CA ARG A 93 -18.09 -24.65 8.20
C ARG A 93 -19.59 -24.86 8.55
N ASP A 94 -19.98 -26.09 8.85
CA ASP A 94 -21.37 -26.41 9.20
C ASP A 94 -21.80 -25.72 10.53
N LEU A 95 -20.82 -25.41 11.40
CA LEU A 95 -20.99 -24.58 12.60
C LEU A 95 -20.92 -23.07 12.29
N GLY A 96 -20.73 -22.68 11.04
CA GLY A 96 -20.63 -21.30 10.60
C GLY A 96 -19.27 -20.64 10.78
N ILE A 97 -18.19 -21.41 10.86
CA ILE A 97 -16.81 -20.94 10.96
C ILE A 97 -16.09 -21.11 9.61
N SER A 98 -15.64 -20.03 9.02
CA SER A 98 -14.85 -20.03 7.77
C SER A 98 -13.50 -19.39 7.98
N ILE A 99 -12.51 -19.80 7.16
CA ILE A 99 -11.15 -19.28 7.20
C ILE A 99 -10.68 -18.89 5.80
N ILE A 100 -10.04 -17.72 5.73
CA ILE A 100 -9.24 -17.26 4.59
C ILE A 100 -7.78 -17.47 4.99
N HIS A 101 -7.05 -18.23 4.18
CA HIS A 101 -5.66 -18.58 4.45
C HIS A 101 -4.70 -17.53 3.88
N GLN A 102 -3.50 -17.43 4.44
CA GLN A 102 -2.42 -16.58 3.98
C GLN A 102 -1.96 -16.92 2.55
N GLU A 103 -1.88 -18.22 2.22
CA GLU A 103 -1.58 -18.70 0.86
C GLU A 103 -2.89 -18.92 0.10
N LEU A 104 -2.97 -18.40 -1.12
CA LEU A 104 -4.14 -18.58 -1.98
C LEU A 104 -4.39 -20.05 -2.27
N SER A 105 -5.60 -20.51 -1.99
CA SER A 105 -6.02 -21.88 -2.20
C SER A 105 -6.97 -22.04 -3.39
N LEU A 106 -6.76 -21.20 -4.42
CA LEU A 106 -7.55 -21.22 -5.66
C LEU A 106 -6.96 -22.18 -6.68
N ALA A 107 -7.83 -22.76 -7.52
CA ALA A 107 -7.43 -23.56 -8.68
C ALA A 107 -7.18 -22.62 -9.88
N PRO A 108 -5.92 -22.40 -10.30
CA PRO A 108 -5.61 -21.35 -11.28
C PRO A 108 -6.22 -21.60 -12.66
N ASN A 109 -6.37 -22.84 -13.05
CA ASN A 109 -6.95 -23.28 -14.33
C ASN A 109 -8.49 -23.31 -14.36
N MET A 110 -9.15 -22.92 -13.28
CA MET A 110 -10.60 -22.81 -13.20
C MET A 110 -11.01 -21.32 -13.20
N ASN A 111 -12.24 -21.05 -13.65
CA ASN A 111 -12.76 -19.68 -13.62
C ASN A 111 -13.16 -19.25 -12.19
N VAL A 112 -13.48 -17.97 -12.02
CA VAL A 112 -13.85 -17.37 -10.74
C VAL A 112 -15.07 -18.02 -10.13
N ARG A 113 -16.15 -18.22 -10.91
CA ARG A 113 -17.39 -18.88 -10.47
C ARG A 113 -17.10 -20.27 -9.93
N ASP A 114 -16.36 -21.07 -10.68
CA ASP A 114 -16.07 -22.46 -10.30
C ASP A 114 -15.18 -22.53 -9.04
N ASN A 115 -14.26 -21.58 -8.86
CA ASN A 115 -13.48 -21.44 -7.62
C ASN A 115 -14.34 -21.05 -6.42
N ILE A 116 -15.30 -20.13 -6.59
CA ILE A 116 -16.21 -19.71 -5.51
C ILE A 116 -17.11 -20.88 -5.06
N PHE A 117 -17.65 -21.65 -6.00
CA PHE A 117 -18.63 -22.72 -5.68
C PHE A 117 -18.03 -24.13 -5.61
N MET A 118 -16.73 -24.31 -5.77
CA MET A 118 -16.06 -25.61 -5.72
C MET A 118 -16.44 -26.39 -4.45
N GLY A 119 -17.00 -27.62 -4.67
CA GLY A 119 -17.49 -28.51 -3.61
C GLY A 119 -18.77 -28.03 -2.92
N ARG A 120 -19.48 -27.09 -3.54
CA ARG A 120 -20.73 -26.52 -3.04
C ARG A 120 -21.64 -26.09 -4.18
N GLU A 121 -21.57 -26.81 -5.27
CA GLU A 121 -22.31 -26.54 -6.49
C GLU A 121 -23.80 -26.40 -6.19
N ILE A 122 -24.43 -25.39 -6.77
CA ILE A 122 -25.86 -25.13 -6.60
C ILE A 122 -26.63 -26.16 -7.45
N ALA A 123 -27.41 -27.01 -6.77
CA ALA A 123 -28.18 -28.05 -7.44
C ALA A 123 -29.39 -27.48 -8.18
N GLY A 124 -29.42 -27.67 -9.48
CA GLY A 124 -30.58 -27.43 -10.33
C GLY A 124 -31.36 -28.74 -10.63
N PRO A 125 -32.49 -28.64 -11.36
CA PRO A 125 -33.34 -29.80 -11.68
C PRO A 125 -32.66 -30.92 -12.49
N PHE A 126 -31.57 -30.59 -13.22
CA PHE A 126 -30.89 -31.50 -14.14
C PHE A 126 -29.35 -31.53 -13.92
N GLY A 127 -28.86 -31.09 -12.78
CA GLY A 127 -27.43 -30.99 -12.49
C GLY A 127 -27.09 -29.72 -11.75
N VAL A 128 -25.92 -29.14 -12.02
CA VAL A 128 -25.48 -27.87 -11.45
C VAL A 128 -26.20 -26.70 -12.14
N ASP A 129 -26.70 -25.75 -11.37
CA ASP A 129 -27.29 -24.51 -11.87
C ASP A 129 -26.21 -23.44 -12.07
N TYR A 130 -25.51 -23.54 -13.18
CA TYR A 130 -24.42 -22.61 -13.52
C TYR A 130 -24.89 -21.17 -13.70
N ALA A 131 -26.16 -20.95 -14.09
CA ALA A 131 -26.70 -19.60 -14.25
C ALA A 131 -26.90 -18.90 -12.90
N GLU A 132 -27.38 -19.65 -11.92
CA GLU A 132 -27.53 -19.15 -10.54
C GLU A 132 -26.17 -18.94 -9.87
N GLU A 133 -25.20 -19.85 -10.09
CA GLU A 133 -23.83 -19.67 -9.59
C GLU A 133 -23.17 -18.43 -10.19
N GLU A 134 -23.30 -18.21 -11.50
CA GLU A 134 -22.75 -17.03 -12.17
C GLU A 134 -23.40 -15.74 -11.64
N ARG A 135 -24.71 -15.74 -11.44
CA ARG A 135 -25.43 -14.60 -10.86
C ARG A 135 -24.92 -14.27 -9.46
N GLN A 136 -24.81 -15.28 -8.59
CA GLN A 136 -24.32 -15.09 -7.21
C GLN A 136 -22.85 -14.69 -7.18
N ALA A 137 -21.99 -15.26 -8.04
CA ALA A 137 -20.59 -14.84 -8.16
C ALA A 137 -20.50 -13.37 -8.59
N ARG A 138 -21.29 -12.94 -9.55
CA ARG A 138 -21.34 -11.55 -10.00
C ARG A 138 -21.83 -10.60 -8.90
N ASP A 139 -22.81 -11.03 -8.12
CA ASP A 139 -23.31 -10.25 -6.96
C ASP A 139 -22.22 -10.12 -5.88
N LEU A 140 -21.48 -11.19 -5.59
CA LEU A 140 -20.34 -11.18 -4.66
C LEU A 140 -19.20 -10.26 -5.15
N MET A 141 -18.86 -10.32 -6.44
CA MET A 141 -17.83 -9.42 -7.00
C MET A 141 -18.25 -7.95 -6.85
N ARG A 142 -19.53 -7.62 -7.10
CA ARG A 142 -20.05 -6.27 -6.89
C ARG A 142 -20.02 -5.85 -5.42
N GLU A 143 -20.32 -6.77 -4.49
CA GLU A 143 -20.25 -6.49 -3.04
C GLU A 143 -18.81 -6.17 -2.62
N LEU A 144 -17.82 -6.77 -3.27
CA LEU A 144 -16.40 -6.51 -3.07
C LEU A 144 -15.86 -5.34 -3.93
N GLU A 145 -16.75 -4.61 -4.62
CA GLU A 145 -16.42 -3.48 -5.50
C GLU A 145 -15.41 -3.82 -6.63
N GLU A 146 -15.39 -5.09 -7.06
CA GLU A 146 -14.51 -5.58 -8.13
C GLU A 146 -15.30 -5.94 -9.39
N ASP A 147 -14.79 -5.48 -10.53
CA ASP A 147 -15.37 -5.82 -11.86
C ASP A 147 -14.63 -7.02 -12.47
N ILE A 148 -14.81 -8.18 -11.85
CA ILE A 148 -14.26 -9.45 -12.32
C ILE A 148 -15.40 -10.27 -12.93
N ASP A 149 -15.25 -10.63 -14.22
CA ASP A 149 -16.21 -11.55 -14.86
C ASP A 149 -16.09 -12.94 -14.20
N PRO A 150 -17.19 -13.50 -13.68
CA PRO A 150 -17.20 -14.85 -13.10
C PRO A 150 -16.64 -15.97 -13.99
N LEU A 151 -16.58 -15.77 -15.30
CA LEU A 151 -16.05 -16.75 -16.25
C LEU A 151 -14.55 -16.58 -16.54
N THR A 152 -13.90 -15.54 -16.00
CA THR A 152 -12.46 -15.32 -16.16
C THR A 152 -11.66 -16.43 -15.45
N PRO A 153 -10.68 -17.08 -16.10
CA PRO A 153 -9.75 -17.99 -15.45
C PRO A 153 -8.96 -17.27 -14.34
N VAL A 154 -8.77 -17.93 -13.20
CA VAL A 154 -8.09 -17.32 -12.06
C VAL A 154 -6.61 -17.02 -12.36
N GLU A 155 -5.97 -17.80 -13.25
CA GLU A 155 -4.58 -17.56 -13.67
C GLU A 155 -4.39 -16.25 -14.45
N ASP A 156 -5.44 -15.71 -15.06
CA ASP A 156 -5.43 -14.44 -15.79
C ASP A 156 -5.61 -13.22 -14.85
N LEU A 157 -5.95 -13.46 -13.59
CA LEU A 157 -6.16 -12.42 -12.58
C LEU A 157 -4.83 -12.00 -11.93
N ARG A 158 -4.73 -10.71 -11.58
CA ARG A 158 -3.65 -10.21 -10.73
C ARG A 158 -3.75 -10.80 -9.33
N LEU A 159 -2.64 -10.82 -8.59
CA LEU A 159 -2.56 -11.44 -7.26
C LEU A 159 -3.59 -10.83 -6.28
N GLY A 160 -3.78 -9.50 -6.28
CA GLY A 160 -4.80 -8.84 -5.49
C GLY A 160 -6.22 -9.29 -5.85
N GLN A 161 -6.53 -9.42 -7.15
CA GLN A 161 -7.83 -9.91 -7.62
C GLN A 161 -8.07 -11.39 -7.24
N GLN A 162 -7.03 -12.22 -7.26
CA GLN A 162 -7.12 -13.59 -6.75
C GLN A 162 -7.45 -13.61 -5.25
N GLN A 163 -6.87 -12.70 -4.46
CA GLN A 163 -7.20 -12.52 -3.04
C GLN A 163 -8.69 -12.16 -2.85
N VAL A 164 -9.21 -11.24 -3.68
CA VAL A 164 -10.64 -10.89 -3.67
C VAL A 164 -11.53 -12.09 -4.00
N VAL A 165 -11.14 -12.93 -4.95
CA VAL A 165 -11.89 -14.18 -5.26
C VAL A 165 -11.90 -15.13 -4.06
N GLU A 166 -10.80 -15.24 -3.31
CA GLU A 166 -10.74 -16.04 -2.08
C GLU A 166 -11.67 -15.49 -1.00
N ILE A 167 -11.71 -14.18 -0.83
CA ILE A 167 -12.64 -13.50 0.07
C ILE A 167 -14.10 -13.77 -0.37
N ALA A 168 -14.42 -13.62 -1.66
CA ALA A 168 -15.74 -13.93 -2.21
C ALA A 168 -16.15 -15.39 -1.96
N ARG A 169 -15.22 -16.33 -2.10
CA ARG A 169 -15.43 -17.74 -1.78
C ARG A 169 -15.79 -17.95 -0.30
N ALA A 170 -15.14 -17.22 0.59
CA ALA A 170 -15.46 -17.28 2.02
C ALA A 170 -16.82 -16.63 2.34
N LEU A 171 -17.17 -15.53 1.66
CA LEU A 171 -18.44 -14.83 1.83
C LEU A 171 -19.63 -15.62 1.24
N SER A 172 -19.44 -16.43 0.21
CA SER A 172 -20.49 -17.28 -0.39
C SER A 172 -21.07 -18.29 0.62
N VAL A 173 -20.32 -18.58 1.68
CA VAL A 173 -20.79 -19.32 2.86
C VAL A 173 -21.34 -18.31 3.86
N LYS A 174 -22.58 -18.43 4.27
CA LYS A 174 -23.19 -17.56 5.31
C LYS A 174 -22.51 -17.79 6.66
N SER A 175 -21.25 -17.36 6.78
CA SER A 175 -20.42 -17.56 7.95
C SER A 175 -20.86 -16.64 9.08
N ARG A 176 -20.90 -17.17 10.31
CA ARG A 176 -21.12 -16.41 11.54
C ARG A 176 -19.80 -15.91 12.14
N ILE A 177 -18.74 -16.68 11.89
CA ILE A 177 -17.36 -16.37 12.32
C ILE A 177 -16.46 -16.51 11.10
N LEU A 178 -15.73 -15.45 10.79
CA LEU A 178 -14.79 -15.40 9.68
C LEU A 178 -13.38 -15.17 10.21
N ILE A 179 -12.48 -16.10 9.94
CA ILE A 179 -11.07 -16.02 10.30
C ILE A 179 -10.30 -15.55 9.06
N MET A 180 -9.51 -14.48 9.19
CA MET A 180 -8.68 -13.91 8.13
C MET A 180 -7.21 -13.94 8.57
N ASP A 181 -6.40 -14.78 7.91
CA ASP A 181 -4.97 -14.93 8.20
C ASP A 181 -4.14 -14.13 7.17
N GLU A 182 -3.65 -12.95 7.58
CA GLU A 182 -2.87 -12.00 6.79
C GLU A 182 -3.51 -11.62 5.43
N PRO A 183 -4.78 -11.19 5.38
CA PRO A 183 -5.50 -10.99 4.13
C PRO A 183 -5.01 -9.79 3.31
N THR A 184 -4.18 -8.90 3.89
CA THR A 184 -3.64 -7.71 3.22
C THR A 184 -2.26 -7.90 2.62
N SER A 185 -1.61 -9.05 2.81
CA SER A 185 -0.20 -9.27 2.44
C SER A 185 0.12 -9.10 0.95
N ALA A 186 -0.88 -9.23 0.07
CA ALA A 186 -0.76 -9.11 -1.39
C ALA A 186 -1.59 -7.95 -1.98
N LEU A 187 -2.29 -7.18 -1.15
CA LEU A 187 -3.17 -6.11 -1.56
C LEU A 187 -2.46 -4.76 -1.64
N SER A 188 -2.87 -3.93 -2.59
CA SER A 188 -2.53 -2.51 -2.63
C SER A 188 -3.28 -1.74 -1.53
N ALA A 189 -2.83 -0.52 -1.20
CA ALA A 189 -3.49 0.32 -0.20
C ALA A 189 -4.99 0.56 -0.50
N SER A 190 -5.36 0.73 -1.77
CA SER A 190 -6.76 0.89 -2.18
C SER A 190 -7.60 -0.39 -1.99
N GLU A 191 -7.02 -1.56 -2.26
CA GLU A 191 -7.68 -2.84 -2.02
C GLU A 191 -7.84 -3.14 -0.51
N VAL A 192 -6.88 -2.70 0.31
CA VAL A 192 -6.98 -2.77 1.78
C VAL A 192 -8.15 -1.93 2.30
N GLU A 193 -8.34 -0.71 1.79
CA GLU A 193 -9.50 0.13 2.15
C GLU A 193 -10.84 -0.54 1.79
N VAL A 194 -10.92 -1.17 0.61
CA VAL A 194 -12.11 -1.94 0.20
C VAL A 194 -12.34 -3.11 1.14
N LEU A 195 -11.30 -3.88 1.46
CA LEU A 195 -11.39 -4.98 2.42
C LEU A 195 -11.88 -4.50 3.78
N PHE A 196 -11.39 -3.37 4.30
CA PHE A 196 -11.82 -2.82 5.58
C PHE A 196 -13.28 -2.40 5.57
N LYS A 197 -13.77 -1.83 4.46
CA LYS A 197 -15.19 -1.53 4.27
C LYS A 197 -16.04 -2.80 4.31
N VAL A 198 -15.61 -3.87 3.61
CA VAL A 198 -16.28 -5.18 3.65
C VAL A 198 -16.29 -5.75 5.08
N ILE A 199 -15.19 -5.64 5.82
CA ILE A 199 -15.10 -6.06 7.23
C ILE A 199 -16.13 -5.29 8.08
N HIS A 200 -16.26 -3.97 7.90
CA HIS A 200 -17.24 -3.17 8.60
C HIS A 200 -18.68 -3.58 8.27
N ASP A 201 -18.99 -3.85 7.00
CA ASP A 201 -20.31 -4.28 6.55
C ASP A 201 -20.67 -5.67 7.09
N LEU A 202 -19.73 -6.60 7.09
CA LEU A 202 -19.91 -7.93 7.68
C LEU A 202 -20.18 -7.86 9.19
N LYS A 203 -19.43 -7.04 9.90
CA LYS A 203 -19.62 -6.76 11.32
C LYS A 203 -21.02 -6.17 11.58
N ALA A 204 -21.46 -5.20 10.78
CA ALA A 204 -22.79 -4.59 10.89
C ALA A 204 -23.93 -5.62 10.66
N ARG A 205 -23.68 -6.67 9.86
CA ARG A 205 -24.59 -7.81 9.63
C ARG A 205 -24.51 -8.88 10.72
N GLY A 206 -23.70 -8.69 11.75
CA GLY A 206 -23.56 -9.61 12.89
C GLY A 206 -22.51 -10.70 12.73
N VAL A 207 -21.63 -10.64 11.73
CA VAL A 207 -20.51 -11.56 11.57
C VAL A 207 -19.40 -11.18 12.54
N SER A 208 -18.86 -12.17 13.27
CA SER A 208 -17.70 -12.01 14.15
C SER A 208 -16.43 -12.31 13.38
N ILE A 209 -15.41 -11.47 13.50
CA ILE A 209 -14.21 -11.58 12.68
C ILE A 209 -13.00 -11.81 13.58
N VAL A 210 -12.16 -12.78 13.20
CA VAL A 210 -10.81 -12.95 13.73
C VAL A 210 -9.84 -12.49 12.68
N TYR A 211 -9.07 -11.44 12.98
CA TYR A 211 -8.14 -10.83 12.04
C TYR A 211 -6.70 -11.04 12.49
N ILE A 212 -5.84 -11.51 11.62
CA ILE A 212 -4.42 -11.66 11.88
C ILE A 212 -3.67 -10.79 10.89
N SER A 213 -2.78 -9.93 11.39
CA SER A 213 -1.89 -9.13 10.57
C SER A 213 -0.55 -8.91 11.28
N HIS A 214 0.47 -8.73 10.49
CA HIS A 214 1.77 -8.21 10.93
C HIS A 214 1.89 -6.69 10.68
N HIS A 215 0.96 -6.09 9.92
CA HIS A 215 0.83 -4.64 9.73
C HIS A 215 0.02 -4.05 10.89
N LEU A 216 0.73 -3.63 11.95
CA LEU A 216 0.09 -3.26 13.21
C LEU A 216 -0.78 -2.00 13.09
N GLU A 217 -0.31 -0.98 12.34
CA GLU A 217 -1.04 0.27 12.14
C GLU A 217 -2.37 0.03 11.40
N GLU A 218 -2.36 -0.73 10.31
CA GLU A 218 -3.54 -1.10 9.54
C GLU A 218 -4.55 -1.91 10.39
N ALA A 219 -4.04 -2.92 11.11
CA ALA A 219 -4.89 -3.77 11.93
C ALA A 219 -5.61 -2.99 13.05
N LEU A 220 -4.95 -1.95 13.60
CA LEU A 220 -5.54 -1.09 14.62
C LEU A 220 -6.77 -0.31 14.14
N GLU A 221 -6.88 -0.02 12.84
CA GLU A 221 -8.01 0.73 12.29
C GLU A 221 -9.34 -0.04 12.41
N ILE A 222 -9.28 -1.37 12.27
CA ILE A 222 -10.48 -2.21 12.28
C ILE A 222 -10.69 -2.97 13.59
N THR A 223 -9.71 -2.98 14.50
CA THR A 223 -9.71 -3.75 15.75
C THR A 223 -10.75 -3.23 16.73
N ASP A 224 -11.62 -4.11 17.25
CA ASP A 224 -12.45 -3.82 18.42
C ASP A 224 -11.83 -4.40 19.69
N HIS A 225 -11.21 -5.57 19.60
CA HIS A 225 -10.54 -6.26 20.68
C HIS A 225 -9.21 -6.85 20.24
N ALA A 226 -8.15 -6.63 20.98
CA ALA A 226 -6.82 -7.15 20.68
C ALA A 226 -6.46 -8.29 21.63
N VAL A 227 -5.84 -9.32 21.06
CA VAL A 227 -5.22 -10.41 21.81
C VAL A 227 -3.77 -10.56 21.33
N VAL A 228 -2.83 -10.67 22.25
CA VAL A 228 -1.40 -10.82 21.93
C VAL A 228 -0.92 -12.20 22.36
N LEU A 229 -0.32 -12.93 21.41
CA LEU A 229 0.37 -14.20 21.67
C LEU A 229 1.89 -14.02 21.61
N ARG A 230 2.58 -14.65 22.55
CA ARG A 230 4.05 -14.76 22.56
C ARG A 230 4.49 -16.14 23.08
N ASP A 231 5.37 -16.81 22.36
CA ASP A 231 5.94 -18.11 22.71
C ASP A 231 4.89 -19.19 23.05
N GLY A 232 3.75 -19.18 22.35
CA GLY A 232 2.65 -20.11 22.53
C GLY A 232 1.72 -19.83 23.71
N SER A 233 1.84 -18.65 24.35
CA SER A 233 1.02 -18.21 25.47
C SER A 233 0.37 -16.85 25.17
N MET A 234 -0.81 -16.59 25.72
CA MET A 234 -1.43 -15.26 25.69
C MET A 234 -0.75 -14.35 26.70
N THR A 235 -0.24 -13.21 26.25
CA THR A 235 0.44 -12.22 27.11
C THR A 235 -0.47 -11.08 27.50
N ALA A 236 -1.41 -10.69 26.63
CA ALA A 236 -2.34 -9.60 26.90
C ALA A 236 -3.62 -9.75 26.08
N SER A 237 -4.70 -9.16 26.56
CA SER A 237 -5.98 -9.02 25.87
C SER A 237 -6.64 -7.74 26.38
N ALA A 238 -7.11 -6.87 25.46
CA ALA A 238 -7.73 -5.59 25.79
C ALA A 238 -8.68 -5.09 24.68
N PRO A 239 -9.71 -4.29 25.03
CA PRO A 239 -10.57 -3.62 24.07
C PRO A 239 -9.84 -2.46 23.37
N ARG A 240 -10.36 -2.01 22.21
CA ARG A 240 -9.76 -0.94 21.36
C ARG A 240 -9.42 0.33 22.16
N SER A 241 -10.22 0.69 23.15
CA SER A 241 -10.02 1.90 23.96
C SER A 241 -8.75 1.90 24.82
N GLU A 242 -8.16 0.73 25.05
CA GLU A 242 -7.01 0.53 25.93
C GLU A 242 -5.71 0.17 25.16
N ILE A 243 -5.81 0.10 23.82
CA ILE A 243 -4.70 -0.33 22.98
C ILE A 243 -4.20 0.78 22.06
N ASP A 244 -2.89 0.88 21.97
CA ASP A 244 -2.16 1.65 20.99
C ASP A 244 -1.02 0.80 20.42
N LEU A 245 -0.27 1.35 19.48
CA LEU A 245 0.86 0.65 18.86
C LEU A 245 1.91 0.24 19.90
N GLU A 246 2.19 1.10 20.87
CA GLU A 246 3.16 0.86 21.93
C GLU A 246 2.71 -0.30 22.83
N TRP A 247 1.42 -0.35 23.20
CA TRP A 247 0.84 -1.45 23.98
C TRP A 247 0.98 -2.79 23.26
N ILE A 248 0.69 -2.83 21.93
CA ILE A 248 0.82 -4.06 21.15
C ILE A 248 2.27 -4.53 21.13
N VAL A 249 3.19 -3.65 20.75
CA VAL A 249 4.63 -3.98 20.65
C VAL A 249 5.18 -4.44 22.01
N ARG A 250 4.86 -3.73 23.10
CA ARG A 250 5.28 -4.10 24.46
C ARG A 250 4.83 -5.51 24.85
N ASN A 251 3.59 -5.89 24.52
CA ASN A 251 3.07 -7.20 24.87
C ASN A 251 3.54 -8.30 23.91
N MET A 252 3.88 -7.96 22.65
CA MET A 252 4.45 -8.90 21.67
C MET A 252 5.90 -9.26 21.99
N VAL A 253 6.73 -8.26 22.29
CA VAL A 253 8.19 -8.41 22.40
C VAL A 253 8.66 -8.38 23.86
N GLY A 254 8.03 -7.59 24.73
CA GLY A 254 8.35 -7.43 26.15
C GLY A 254 8.55 -5.98 26.55
N GLU A 255 8.65 -5.74 27.86
CA GLU A 255 8.73 -4.38 28.45
C GLU A 255 9.99 -3.57 28.04
N ASN A 256 11.04 -4.22 27.54
CA ASN A 256 12.29 -3.60 27.14
C ASN A 256 12.48 -3.58 25.62
N PHE A 257 11.38 -3.52 24.85
CA PHE A 257 11.53 -3.42 23.42
C PHE A 257 12.00 -2.01 23.01
N ASP A 258 13.19 -1.96 22.44
CA ASP A 258 13.75 -0.79 21.78
C ASP A 258 14.48 -1.30 20.52
N LEU A 259 14.22 -0.71 19.36
CA LEU A 259 15.00 -0.97 18.15
C LEU A 259 16.47 -0.54 18.32
N GLY A 260 16.78 0.16 19.40
CA GLY A 260 18.08 0.67 19.73
C GLY A 260 18.20 2.16 19.49
N ALA A 261 19.32 2.69 19.96
CA ALA A 261 19.76 4.06 19.68
C ALA A 261 21.14 4.00 19.01
N PRO A 262 21.52 5.04 18.25
CA PRO A 262 22.87 5.12 17.72
C PRO A 262 23.89 4.90 18.84
N PRO A 263 24.82 3.95 18.67
CA PRO A 263 25.79 3.67 19.73
C PRO A 263 26.69 4.88 19.95
N THR A 264 26.81 5.31 21.20
CA THR A 264 27.60 6.48 21.65
C THR A 264 28.76 6.09 22.53
N GLY A 265 29.61 7.04 22.88
CA GLY A 265 30.70 6.86 23.84
C GLY A 265 32.03 6.42 23.21
N TYR A 266 32.17 6.56 21.88
CA TYR A 266 33.42 6.38 21.14
C TYR A 266 33.52 7.35 19.96
N ASP A 267 34.75 7.67 19.55
CA ASP A 267 35.01 8.47 18.37
C ASP A 267 35.12 7.57 17.13
N PHE A 268 34.69 8.07 15.97
CA PHE A 268 34.88 7.36 14.72
C PHE A 268 36.36 7.32 14.32
N GLY A 269 36.77 6.20 13.71
CA GLY A 269 38.12 6.06 13.21
C GLY A 269 38.33 6.74 11.85
N GLU A 270 39.37 6.30 11.15
CA GLU A 270 39.66 6.78 9.79
C GLU A 270 38.56 6.35 8.80
N VAL A 271 38.59 6.93 7.59
CA VAL A 271 37.67 6.55 6.51
C VAL A 271 37.90 5.10 6.09
N ALA A 272 36.93 4.24 6.35
CA ALA A 272 36.94 2.83 5.97
C ALA A 272 36.57 2.65 4.50
N LEU A 273 35.52 3.35 4.04
CA LEU A 273 35.03 3.30 2.66
C LEU A 273 34.84 4.72 2.11
N SER A 274 35.35 4.98 0.93
CA SER A 274 35.14 6.22 0.18
C SER A 274 34.58 5.91 -1.20
N ILE A 275 33.51 6.58 -1.55
CA ILE A 275 32.85 6.53 -2.87
C ILE A 275 32.98 7.91 -3.49
N GLU A 276 33.52 7.99 -4.70
CA GLU A 276 33.81 9.25 -5.39
C GLU A 276 33.12 9.28 -6.76
N ASN A 277 32.13 10.14 -6.94
CA ASN A 277 31.38 10.36 -8.19
C ASN A 277 30.89 9.06 -8.86
N LEU A 278 30.45 8.08 -8.08
CA LEU A 278 30.05 6.77 -8.57
C LEU A 278 28.77 6.88 -9.42
N SER A 279 28.81 6.30 -10.61
CA SER A 279 27.65 6.16 -11.49
C SER A 279 27.43 4.70 -11.86
N VAL A 280 26.19 4.22 -11.78
CA VAL A 280 25.80 2.85 -12.08
C VAL A 280 24.66 2.88 -13.10
N PRO A 281 24.80 2.20 -14.26
CA PRO A 281 23.72 2.14 -15.24
C PRO A 281 22.55 1.33 -14.70
N ALA A 282 21.33 1.70 -15.11
CA ALA A 282 20.13 0.93 -14.74
C ALA A 282 20.15 -0.46 -15.38
N PRO A 283 19.73 -1.50 -14.67
CA PRO A 283 19.51 -2.83 -15.22
C PRO A 283 18.49 -2.76 -16.38
N GLY A 284 18.80 -3.38 -17.54
CA GLY A 284 17.88 -3.42 -18.68
C GLY A 284 18.11 -2.38 -19.79
N GLY A 285 19.12 -1.51 -19.71
CA GLY A 285 19.61 -0.72 -20.85
C GLY A 285 18.76 0.50 -21.23
N GLY A 286 17.95 1.04 -20.32
CA GLY A 286 17.04 2.19 -20.56
C GLY A 286 17.71 3.57 -20.70
N GLY A 287 19.04 3.67 -20.84
CA GLY A 287 19.74 4.94 -21.09
C GLY A 287 19.85 5.88 -19.88
N TYR A 288 19.33 5.53 -18.71
CA TYR A 288 19.46 6.30 -17.47
C TYR A 288 20.37 5.58 -16.45
N SER A 289 20.88 6.34 -15.49
CA SER A 289 21.71 5.80 -14.41
C SER A 289 20.86 5.51 -13.18
N ALA A 290 20.94 4.28 -12.65
CA ALA A 290 20.33 3.93 -11.37
C ALA A 290 21.01 4.66 -10.21
N VAL A 291 22.32 4.95 -10.33
CA VAL A 291 23.08 5.83 -9.42
C VAL A 291 23.82 6.85 -10.28
N ASP A 292 23.71 8.15 -9.95
CA ASP A 292 24.30 9.23 -10.73
C ASP A 292 25.22 10.10 -9.89
N ARG A 293 26.55 9.94 -10.12
CA ARG A 293 27.66 10.72 -9.53
C ARG A 293 27.59 10.86 -8.01
N LEU A 294 27.26 9.76 -7.34
CA LEU A 294 27.14 9.72 -5.88
C LEU A 294 28.51 9.72 -5.22
N SER A 295 28.69 10.55 -4.19
CA SER A 295 29.88 10.59 -3.35
C SER A 295 29.51 10.44 -1.88
N LEU A 296 30.23 9.56 -1.17
CA LEU A 296 29.96 9.19 0.21
C LEU A 296 31.22 8.65 0.87
N ASN A 297 31.49 9.05 2.12
CA ASN A 297 32.54 8.46 2.96
C ASN A 297 31.90 7.82 4.19
N VAL A 298 32.43 6.69 4.65
CA VAL A 298 32.04 6.01 5.88
C VAL A 298 33.26 5.72 6.72
N GLN A 299 33.18 6.06 8.00
CA GLN A 299 34.29 5.91 8.95
C GLN A 299 34.23 4.57 9.68
N VAL A 300 35.38 4.13 10.22
CA VAL A 300 35.45 2.98 11.12
C VAL A 300 34.56 3.22 12.34
N GLY A 301 33.65 2.28 12.63
CA GLY A 301 32.70 2.37 13.72
C GLY A 301 31.44 3.20 13.41
N GLU A 302 31.32 3.75 12.20
CA GLU A 302 30.12 4.49 11.79
C GLU A 302 29.04 3.57 11.25
N ILE A 303 27.79 3.84 11.60
CA ILE A 303 26.59 3.22 11.03
C ILE A 303 25.90 4.26 10.18
N VAL A 304 25.83 4.01 8.88
CA VAL A 304 25.15 4.84 7.88
C VAL A 304 23.91 4.12 7.38
N CYS A 305 22.76 4.76 7.53
CA CYS A 305 21.52 4.32 6.90
C CYS A 305 21.34 5.00 5.53
N ILE A 306 20.96 4.26 4.52
CA ILE A 306 20.54 4.78 3.22
C ILE A 306 19.05 4.53 3.06
N TYR A 307 18.27 5.58 3.15
CA TYR A 307 16.82 5.57 2.97
C TYR A 307 16.43 6.01 1.57
N GLY A 308 15.34 5.49 1.05
CA GLY A 308 14.74 5.92 -0.21
C GLY A 308 13.62 4.98 -0.66
N LEU A 309 12.76 5.44 -1.54
CA LEU A 309 11.68 4.65 -2.10
C LEU A 309 12.19 3.56 -3.05
N MET A 310 11.31 2.63 -3.46
CA MET A 310 11.63 1.64 -4.50
C MET A 310 12.10 2.36 -5.76
N GLY A 311 13.19 1.86 -6.37
CA GLY A 311 13.80 2.48 -7.55
C GLY A 311 14.70 3.69 -7.26
N ALA A 312 14.96 4.03 -6.00
CA ALA A 312 15.90 5.12 -5.65
C ALA A 312 17.38 4.81 -5.98
N GLY A 313 17.71 3.57 -6.32
CA GLY A 313 19.08 3.14 -6.68
C GLY A 313 19.89 2.58 -5.50
N ARG A 314 19.26 2.25 -4.37
CA ARG A 314 19.90 1.75 -3.14
C ARG A 314 20.60 0.40 -3.35
N THR A 315 19.87 -0.57 -3.86
CA THR A 315 20.36 -1.92 -4.17
C THR A 315 21.50 -1.87 -5.19
N GLU A 316 21.32 -1.12 -6.28
CA GLU A 316 22.33 -0.96 -7.32
C GLU A 316 23.61 -0.31 -6.79
N LEU A 317 23.49 0.62 -5.85
CA LEU A 317 24.64 1.22 -5.16
C LEU A 317 25.41 0.15 -4.36
N LEU A 318 24.73 -0.60 -3.49
CA LEU A 318 25.37 -1.61 -2.65
C LEU A 318 25.97 -2.75 -3.49
N GLU A 319 25.27 -3.23 -4.52
CA GLU A 319 25.75 -4.25 -5.43
C GLU A 319 26.99 -3.80 -6.24
N CYS A 320 27.03 -2.53 -6.63
CA CYS A 320 28.21 -1.97 -7.30
C CYS A 320 29.41 -1.88 -6.34
N ILE A 321 29.20 -1.41 -5.09
CA ILE A 321 30.25 -1.39 -4.07
C ILE A 321 30.76 -2.79 -3.74
N ALA A 322 29.88 -3.80 -3.73
CA ALA A 322 30.24 -5.19 -3.52
C ALA A 322 30.89 -5.86 -4.74
N GLY A 323 30.82 -5.24 -5.93
CA GLY A 323 31.42 -5.74 -7.17
C GLY A 323 30.52 -6.71 -7.95
N ARG A 324 29.23 -6.72 -7.68
CA ARG A 324 28.20 -7.47 -8.40
C ARG A 324 27.78 -6.74 -9.68
N LEU A 325 27.65 -5.41 -9.61
CA LEU A 325 27.41 -4.53 -10.74
C LEU A 325 28.70 -3.74 -11.10
N LYS A 326 28.82 -3.38 -12.37
CA LYS A 326 29.91 -2.54 -12.85
C LYS A 326 29.50 -1.07 -12.86
N SER A 327 30.36 -0.20 -12.33
CA SER A 327 30.19 1.24 -12.48
C SER A 327 30.44 1.69 -13.92
N SER A 328 29.74 2.72 -14.36
CA SER A 328 30.02 3.45 -15.59
C SER A 328 30.98 4.63 -15.37
N GLY A 329 31.23 5.03 -14.13
CA GLY A 329 32.13 6.10 -13.74
C GLY A 329 32.33 6.17 -12.23
N GLY A 330 33.32 6.93 -11.81
CA GLY A 330 33.67 7.11 -10.40
C GLY A 330 34.60 6.03 -9.86
N ARG A 331 34.90 6.09 -8.55
CA ARG A 331 35.82 5.17 -7.86
C ARG A 331 35.23 4.73 -6.52
N VAL A 332 35.62 3.52 -6.09
CA VAL A 332 35.34 2.98 -4.76
C VAL A 332 36.65 2.64 -4.11
N LEU A 333 36.95 3.28 -2.98
CA LEU A 333 38.19 3.10 -2.22
C LEU A 333 37.90 2.47 -0.88
N LEU A 334 38.53 1.36 -0.57
CA LEU A 334 38.51 0.69 0.73
C LEU A 334 39.83 0.98 1.46
N LYS A 335 39.80 1.65 2.60
CA LYS A 335 40.97 2.12 3.33
C LYS A 335 41.98 2.84 2.42
N GLY A 336 41.45 3.74 1.54
CA GLY A 336 42.24 4.51 0.58
C GLY A 336 42.75 3.74 -0.65
N GLN A 337 42.47 2.44 -0.77
CA GLN A 337 42.88 1.63 -1.94
C GLN A 337 41.69 1.45 -2.91
N ASP A 338 41.89 1.72 -4.17
CA ASP A 338 40.89 1.51 -5.22
C ASP A 338 40.57 0.02 -5.39
N ILE A 339 39.27 -0.33 -5.27
CA ILE A 339 38.76 -1.70 -5.41
C ILE A 339 37.94 -1.90 -6.68
N GLY A 340 37.85 -0.89 -7.56
CA GLY A 340 37.01 -0.93 -8.77
C GLY A 340 37.26 -2.13 -9.69
N GLY A 341 38.53 -2.55 -9.82
CA GLY A 341 38.94 -3.70 -10.64
C GLY A 341 38.80 -5.08 -9.95
N LEU A 342 38.42 -5.13 -8.68
CA LEU A 342 38.39 -6.38 -7.92
C LEU A 342 37.03 -7.08 -8.08
N ASN A 343 37.08 -8.42 -8.17
CA ASN A 343 35.86 -9.24 -8.10
C ASN A 343 35.34 -9.41 -6.66
N ILE A 344 34.14 -9.98 -6.49
CA ILE A 344 33.49 -10.17 -5.20
C ILE A 344 34.39 -10.90 -4.18
N ALA A 345 34.98 -12.02 -4.56
CA ALA A 345 35.83 -12.81 -3.66
C ALA A 345 37.07 -12.02 -3.20
N GLN A 346 37.64 -11.20 -4.08
CA GLN A 346 38.79 -10.33 -3.74
C GLN A 346 38.35 -9.19 -2.79
N ARG A 347 37.14 -8.65 -2.94
CA ARG A 347 36.60 -7.63 -2.04
C ARG A 347 36.31 -8.21 -0.66
N ILE A 348 35.73 -9.41 -0.60
CA ILE A 348 35.55 -10.16 0.67
C ILE A 348 36.90 -10.38 1.35
N GLY A 349 37.89 -10.83 0.62
CA GLY A 349 39.25 -11.04 1.16
C GLY A 349 39.95 -9.76 1.64
N ARG A 350 39.45 -8.58 1.24
CA ARG A 350 39.91 -7.27 1.72
C ARG A 350 39.05 -6.67 2.82
N GLY A 351 38.03 -7.41 3.30
CA GLY A 351 37.18 -6.99 4.41
C GLY A 351 35.93 -6.21 4.01
N LEU A 352 35.46 -6.29 2.76
CA LEU A 352 34.19 -5.70 2.34
C LEU A 352 33.21 -6.80 1.97
N VAL A 353 32.05 -6.85 2.64
CA VAL A 353 31.03 -7.88 2.45
C VAL A 353 29.65 -7.27 2.27
N LEU A 354 28.75 -7.99 1.59
CA LEU A 354 27.36 -7.62 1.34
C LEU A 354 26.40 -8.70 1.80
N THR A 355 25.42 -8.34 2.59
CA THR A 355 24.20 -9.12 2.86
C THR A 355 23.12 -8.68 1.86
N PRO A 356 22.64 -9.57 0.96
CA PRO A 356 21.67 -9.21 -0.08
C PRO A 356 20.25 -9.06 0.49
N GLU A 357 19.37 -8.37 -0.26
CA GLU A 357 17.96 -8.19 0.05
C GLU A 357 17.20 -9.51 0.11
N ASP A 358 17.32 -10.35 -0.94
CA ASP A 358 16.69 -11.67 -0.98
C ASP A 358 17.58 -12.73 -0.33
N ARG A 359 17.34 -12.98 0.98
CA ARG A 359 18.09 -13.99 1.71
C ARG A 359 17.89 -15.41 1.21
N GLN A 360 16.70 -15.74 0.66
CA GLN A 360 16.34 -17.08 0.21
C GLN A 360 17.06 -17.44 -1.08
N ARG A 361 17.11 -16.50 -2.01
CA ARG A 361 17.69 -16.68 -3.33
C ARG A 361 19.19 -16.44 -3.36
N ASP A 362 19.66 -15.36 -2.74
CA ASP A 362 21.03 -14.86 -2.88
C ASP A 362 21.85 -15.01 -1.58
N GLY A 363 21.16 -15.11 -0.43
CA GLY A 363 21.81 -15.16 0.88
C GLY A 363 22.12 -16.55 1.38
N LEU A 364 21.27 -17.56 1.11
CA LEU A 364 21.35 -18.90 1.67
C LEU A 364 21.41 -19.98 0.59
N VAL A 365 22.12 -21.07 0.89
CA VAL A 365 22.05 -22.29 0.10
C VAL A 365 21.08 -23.26 0.79
N GLN A 366 19.88 -23.40 0.23
CA GLN A 366 18.74 -24.11 0.86
C GLN A 366 19.01 -25.60 1.14
N THR A 367 19.87 -26.22 0.36
CA THR A 367 20.25 -27.64 0.52
C THR A 367 21.36 -27.87 1.54
N MET A 368 21.95 -26.81 2.08
CA MET A 368 23.03 -26.87 3.08
C MET A 368 22.49 -26.72 4.50
N SER A 369 23.25 -27.25 5.49
CA SER A 369 22.95 -27.04 6.90
C SER A 369 23.24 -25.59 7.35
N VAL A 370 22.80 -25.23 8.54
CA VAL A 370 23.12 -23.96 9.21
C VAL A 370 24.62 -23.71 9.27
N GLY A 371 25.39 -24.73 9.71
CA GLY A 371 26.84 -24.62 9.85
C GLY A 371 27.54 -24.45 8.50
N GLN A 372 27.12 -25.22 7.48
CA GLN A 372 27.69 -25.09 6.13
C GLN A 372 27.41 -23.70 5.53
N ASN A 373 26.21 -23.14 5.75
CA ASN A 373 25.92 -21.78 5.32
C ASN A 373 26.81 -20.75 6.05
N LEU A 374 27.01 -20.91 7.37
CA LEU A 374 27.85 -19.98 8.17
C LEU A 374 29.30 -20.00 7.74
N SER A 375 29.88 -21.19 7.44
CA SER A 375 31.30 -21.33 7.09
C SER A 375 31.63 -20.98 5.64
N LEU A 376 30.60 -20.91 4.75
CA LEU A 376 30.79 -20.80 3.30
C LEU A 376 31.64 -19.59 2.86
N ALA A 377 31.41 -18.41 3.42
CA ALA A 377 32.13 -17.19 3.04
C ALA A 377 33.55 -17.13 3.61
N SER A 378 33.85 -17.88 4.70
CA SER A 378 35.12 -17.92 5.38
C SER A 378 35.94 -19.18 5.08
N ILE A 379 35.64 -19.91 3.99
CA ILE A 379 36.29 -21.17 3.65
C ILE A 379 37.82 -21.08 3.55
N SER A 380 38.36 -19.93 3.12
CA SER A 380 39.79 -19.66 3.07
C SER A 380 40.45 -19.66 4.47
N ALA A 381 39.72 -19.35 5.52
CA ALA A 381 40.26 -19.26 6.88
C ALA A 381 40.61 -20.63 7.48
N PHE A 382 39.90 -21.68 7.04
CA PHE A 382 40.14 -23.06 7.50
C PHE A 382 40.69 -23.99 6.40
N THR A 383 41.11 -23.45 5.25
CA THR A 383 41.72 -24.20 4.16
C THR A 383 43.22 -23.98 4.13
N ARG A 384 44.02 -25.03 4.07
CA ARG A 384 45.49 -25.01 3.86
C ARG A 384 45.81 -25.83 2.63
N GLY A 385 46.20 -25.17 1.55
CA GLY A 385 46.44 -25.83 0.27
C GLY A 385 45.17 -26.46 -0.29
N LEU A 386 45.12 -27.78 -0.43
CA LEU A 386 43.93 -28.50 -0.93
C LEU A 386 43.10 -29.16 0.20
N LEU A 387 43.45 -28.95 1.45
CA LEU A 387 42.82 -29.59 2.60
C LEU A 387 42.10 -28.59 3.47
N THR A 388 40.87 -28.94 3.89
CA THR A 388 40.10 -28.18 4.88
C THR A 388 40.26 -28.78 6.28
N SER A 389 40.37 -27.93 7.30
CA SER A 389 40.40 -28.37 8.71
C SER A 389 38.98 -28.41 9.29
N ARG A 390 38.44 -29.60 9.50
CA ARG A 390 37.12 -29.78 10.11
C ARG A 390 37.02 -29.16 11.53
N ALA A 391 38.11 -29.24 12.30
CA ALA A 391 38.13 -28.66 13.64
C ALA A 391 38.03 -27.13 13.60
N ALA A 392 38.78 -26.45 12.70
CA ALA A 392 38.71 -25.00 12.52
C ALA A 392 37.36 -24.56 11.94
N GLU A 393 36.79 -25.32 11.00
CA GLU A 393 35.45 -25.08 10.50
C GLU A 393 34.39 -25.13 11.62
N GLN A 394 34.44 -26.20 12.44
CA GLN A 394 33.52 -26.38 13.56
C GLN A 394 33.62 -25.22 14.58
N GLU A 395 34.83 -24.74 14.87
CA GLU A 395 35.06 -23.61 15.75
C GLU A 395 34.44 -22.32 15.21
N ILE A 396 34.55 -22.06 13.89
CA ILE A 396 33.91 -20.93 13.22
C ILE A 396 32.37 -21.04 13.32
N ILE A 397 31.81 -22.22 13.08
CA ILE A 397 30.35 -22.48 13.14
C ILE A 397 29.84 -22.20 14.55
N GLU A 398 30.45 -22.81 15.57
CA GLU A 398 30.01 -22.65 16.95
C GLU A 398 30.16 -21.23 17.46
N THR A 399 31.23 -20.54 17.06
CA THR A 399 31.47 -19.15 17.41
C THR A 399 30.45 -18.24 16.72
N SER A 400 30.15 -18.47 15.45
CA SER A 400 29.13 -17.70 14.72
C SER A 400 27.73 -17.90 15.31
N ILE A 401 27.32 -19.13 15.63
CA ILE A 401 26.03 -19.41 16.28
C ILE A 401 25.90 -18.64 17.59
N ARG A 402 26.97 -18.60 18.41
CA ARG A 402 26.97 -17.84 19.69
C ARG A 402 26.95 -16.34 19.48
N ASN A 403 27.81 -15.82 18.60
CA ASN A 403 27.98 -14.38 18.41
C ASN A 403 26.72 -13.70 17.86
N VAL A 404 25.99 -14.35 16.95
CA VAL A 404 24.74 -13.81 16.40
C VAL A 404 23.49 -14.41 17.01
N THR A 405 23.64 -15.16 18.09
CA THR A 405 22.55 -15.73 18.92
C THR A 405 21.50 -16.48 18.06
N ILE A 406 21.96 -17.42 17.20
CA ILE A 406 21.06 -18.20 16.35
C ILE A 406 20.35 -19.26 17.19
N LYS A 407 19.02 -19.25 17.18
CA LYS A 407 18.17 -20.28 17.82
C LYS A 407 18.12 -21.51 16.91
N THR A 408 18.97 -22.51 17.17
CA THR A 408 19.11 -23.75 16.37
C THR A 408 19.50 -24.93 17.27
N ASP A 409 19.16 -26.15 16.83
CA ASP A 409 19.59 -27.39 17.47
C ASP A 409 21.09 -27.71 17.23
N GLY A 410 21.78 -26.84 16.49
CA GLY A 410 23.20 -26.97 16.17
C GLY A 410 23.52 -26.74 14.69
N GLY A 411 24.82 -26.74 14.35
CA GLY A 411 25.31 -26.51 12.99
C GLY A 411 24.84 -27.54 11.95
N GLY A 412 24.39 -28.72 12.39
CA GLY A 412 23.84 -29.76 11.51
C GLY A 412 22.38 -29.59 11.10
N ALA A 413 21.64 -28.65 11.73
CA ALA A 413 20.24 -28.40 11.43
C ALA A 413 20.04 -27.92 9.99
N ALA A 414 18.93 -28.31 9.35
CA ALA A 414 18.57 -27.83 8.02
C ALA A 414 18.24 -26.32 8.06
N ILE A 415 18.73 -25.54 7.11
CA ILE A 415 18.48 -24.08 7.08
C ILE A 415 16.98 -23.76 6.98
N GLY A 416 16.21 -24.56 6.26
CA GLY A 416 14.76 -24.39 6.11
C GLY A 416 13.95 -24.66 7.40
N SER A 417 14.55 -25.23 8.45
CA SER A 417 13.87 -25.42 9.73
C SER A 417 13.88 -24.17 10.61
N LEU A 418 14.66 -23.13 10.24
CA LEU A 418 14.78 -21.90 11.00
C LEU A 418 13.69 -20.89 10.62
N SER A 419 13.25 -20.09 11.60
CA SER A 419 12.42 -18.91 11.35
C SER A 419 13.16 -17.87 10.47
N GLY A 420 12.40 -16.99 9.80
CA GLY A 420 12.97 -15.94 8.93
C GLY A 420 14.02 -15.09 9.64
N GLY A 421 13.80 -14.68 10.87
CA GLY A 421 14.78 -13.94 11.67
C GLY A 421 16.06 -14.72 11.96
N ASN A 422 15.97 -16.02 12.27
CA ASN A 422 17.15 -16.85 12.45
C ASN A 422 17.91 -17.12 11.14
N GLN A 423 17.20 -17.27 10.02
CA GLN A 423 17.82 -17.33 8.68
C GLN A 423 18.58 -16.05 8.37
N GLN A 424 18.00 -14.87 8.66
CA GLN A 424 18.67 -13.59 8.49
C GLN A 424 19.95 -13.49 9.33
N LYS A 425 19.89 -13.94 10.58
CA LYS A 425 21.07 -14.02 11.44
C LYS A 425 22.14 -14.98 10.89
N VAL A 426 21.75 -16.08 10.23
CA VAL A 426 22.73 -16.96 9.52
C VAL A 426 23.39 -16.21 8.37
N VAL A 427 22.67 -15.42 7.57
CA VAL A 427 23.26 -14.64 6.47
C VAL A 427 24.23 -13.59 7.00
N ILE A 428 23.84 -12.84 8.04
CA ILE A 428 24.70 -11.85 8.68
C ILE A 428 25.92 -12.54 9.34
N GLY A 429 25.69 -13.64 10.07
CA GLY A 429 26.75 -14.43 10.72
C GLY A 429 27.76 -15.00 9.74
N LYS A 430 27.32 -15.45 8.56
CA LYS A 430 28.17 -15.86 7.45
C LYS A 430 29.14 -14.76 7.03
N MET A 431 28.65 -13.52 6.92
CA MET A 431 29.46 -12.35 6.54
C MET A 431 30.39 -11.92 7.67
N LEU A 432 29.91 -11.89 8.90
CA LEU A 432 30.72 -11.56 10.07
C LEU A 432 31.84 -12.60 10.35
N ALA A 433 31.65 -13.87 9.96
CA ALA A 433 32.66 -14.91 10.06
C ALA A 433 33.91 -14.65 9.20
N THR A 434 33.83 -13.76 8.22
CA THR A 434 34.99 -13.30 7.42
C THR A 434 35.79 -12.21 8.10
N ASN A 435 35.37 -11.73 9.28
CA ASN A 435 35.94 -10.62 10.03
C ASN A 435 36.10 -9.33 9.18
N PRO A 436 34.97 -8.79 8.66
CA PRO A 436 35.00 -7.67 7.72
C PRO A 436 35.34 -6.33 8.40
N ASP A 437 35.90 -5.38 7.63
CA ASP A 437 36.05 -3.98 8.02
C ASP A 437 34.81 -3.15 7.67
N VAL A 438 34.12 -3.54 6.58
CA VAL A 438 32.90 -2.86 6.09
C VAL A 438 31.82 -3.91 5.79
N LEU A 439 30.66 -3.73 6.40
CA LEU A 439 29.49 -4.57 6.20
C LEU A 439 28.39 -3.74 5.51
N LEU A 440 28.01 -4.20 4.32
CA LEU A 440 26.87 -3.68 3.56
C LEU A 440 25.66 -4.58 3.80
N LEU A 441 24.48 -4.01 4.04
CA LEU A 441 23.24 -4.76 4.23
C LEU A 441 22.13 -4.12 3.39
N ASP A 442 21.53 -4.91 2.52
CA ASP A 442 20.39 -4.48 1.73
C ASP A 442 19.10 -4.99 2.37
N GLU A 443 18.26 -4.07 2.87
CA GLU A 443 16.98 -4.35 3.57
C GLU A 443 17.11 -5.48 4.61
N PRO A 444 18.00 -5.36 5.63
CA PRO A 444 18.33 -6.48 6.54
C PRO A 444 17.15 -6.93 7.41
N SER A 445 16.13 -6.12 7.54
CA SER A 445 14.92 -6.33 8.36
C SER A 445 13.73 -6.86 7.57
N ARG A 446 13.85 -7.00 6.23
CA ARG A 446 12.74 -7.40 5.37
C ARG A 446 12.26 -8.82 5.65
N GLY A 447 10.96 -8.97 5.94
CA GLY A 447 10.33 -10.27 6.16
C GLY A 447 10.81 -11.00 7.41
N ILE A 448 11.22 -10.26 8.46
CA ILE A 448 11.48 -10.77 9.80
C ILE A 448 10.57 -10.08 10.80
N ASP A 449 10.32 -10.75 11.94
CA ASP A 449 9.50 -10.21 13.00
C ASP A 449 10.20 -9.07 13.76
N ILE A 450 9.44 -8.29 14.51
CA ILE A 450 9.93 -7.09 15.22
C ILE A 450 11.02 -7.43 16.23
N GLY A 451 10.91 -8.56 16.95
CA GLY A 451 11.93 -8.99 17.90
C GLY A 451 13.23 -9.36 17.20
N ALA A 452 13.17 -10.06 16.07
CA ALA A 452 14.35 -10.36 15.27
C ALA A 452 14.99 -9.09 14.66
N LYS A 453 14.19 -8.05 14.31
CA LYS A 453 14.72 -6.73 13.89
C LYS A 453 15.61 -6.12 14.98
N ALA A 454 15.11 -6.07 16.21
CA ALA A 454 15.87 -5.52 17.35
C ALA A 454 17.15 -6.32 17.62
N GLU A 455 17.10 -7.67 17.54
CA GLU A 455 18.28 -8.51 17.69
C GLU A 455 19.32 -8.22 16.58
N VAL A 456 18.90 -8.05 15.33
CA VAL A 456 19.78 -7.70 14.19
C VAL A 456 20.40 -6.33 14.39
N PHE A 457 19.61 -5.30 14.73
CA PHE A 457 20.12 -3.95 14.96
C PHE A 457 21.06 -3.88 16.17
N GLY A 458 20.78 -4.66 17.23
CA GLY A 458 21.69 -4.83 18.35
C GLY A 458 23.05 -5.40 17.95
N LEU A 459 23.07 -6.41 17.06
CA LEU A 459 24.31 -6.98 16.50
C LEU A 459 25.11 -5.95 15.70
N LEU A 460 24.44 -5.14 14.88
CA LEU A 460 25.09 -4.08 14.10
C LEU A 460 25.68 -2.99 15.01
N ALA A 461 24.94 -2.57 16.03
CA ALA A 461 25.41 -1.60 17.02
C ALA A 461 26.63 -2.11 17.81
N GLU A 462 26.63 -3.39 18.20
CA GLU A 462 27.78 -4.02 18.87
C GLU A 462 29.00 -4.13 17.94
N GLY A 463 28.76 -4.49 16.66
CA GLY A 463 29.80 -4.53 15.64
C GLY A 463 30.44 -3.16 15.42
N ALA A 464 29.66 -2.10 15.35
CA ALA A 464 30.15 -0.72 15.20
C ALA A 464 31.00 -0.27 16.40
N ARG A 465 30.62 -0.59 17.63
CA ARG A 465 31.45 -0.34 18.82
C ARG A 465 32.81 -1.05 18.77
N LYS A 466 32.91 -2.15 18.02
CA LYS A 466 34.15 -2.90 17.78
C LYS A 466 34.93 -2.41 16.56
N GLY A 467 34.48 -1.34 15.92
CA GLY A 467 35.14 -0.71 14.78
C GLY A 467 34.63 -1.16 13.39
N LEU A 468 33.55 -1.95 13.31
CA LEU A 468 32.94 -2.31 12.05
C LEU A 468 32.25 -1.07 11.44
N ALA A 469 32.58 -0.72 10.19
CA ALA A 469 31.84 0.26 9.42
C ALA A 469 30.60 -0.41 8.82
N VAL A 470 29.42 0.15 9.04
CA VAL A 470 28.15 -0.45 8.62
C VAL A 470 27.40 0.49 7.69
N ILE A 471 26.96 -0.03 6.53
CA ILE A 471 25.99 0.64 5.66
C ILE A 471 24.80 -0.29 5.52
N TYR A 472 23.61 0.18 5.85
CA TYR A 472 22.39 -0.55 5.57
C TYR A 472 21.38 0.30 4.82
N THR A 473 20.59 -0.35 3.96
CA THR A 473 19.48 0.29 3.28
C THR A 473 18.18 -0.11 3.95
N THR A 474 17.20 0.76 3.92
CA THR A 474 15.83 0.45 4.35
C THR A 474 14.81 1.33 3.65
N SER A 475 13.59 0.83 3.52
CA SER A 475 12.38 1.57 3.12
C SER A 475 11.54 2.02 4.33
N GLU A 476 11.88 1.60 5.55
CA GLU A 476 11.16 1.96 6.78
C GLU A 476 11.87 3.12 7.52
N VAL A 477 11.20 4.27 7.65
CA VAL A 477 11.77 5.45 8.33
C VAL A 477 12.11 5.19 9.79
N GLY A 478 11.30 4.38 10.49
CA GLY A 478 11.56 3.99 11.88
C GLY A 478 12.90 3.27 12.08
N GLU A 479 13.33 2.50 11.09
CA GLU A 479 14.63 1.82 11.11
C GLU A 479 15.80 2.78 10.91
N CYS A 480 15.62 3.86 10.14
CA CYS A 480 16.63 4.89 9.97
C CYS A 480 16.97 5.57 11.30
N LEU A 481 15.93 5.83 12.10
CA LEU A 481 16.04 6.53 13.40
C LEU A 481 16.53 5.61 14.53
N ALA A 482 16.56 4.29 14.31
CA ALA A 482 16.90 3.32 15.35
C ALA A 482 18.39 3.37 15.72
N ILE A 483 19.32 3.10 14.80
CA ILE A 483 20.73 2.91 15.12
C ILE A 483 21.69 3.75 14.26
N ALA A 484 21.20 4.51 13.28
CA ALA A 484 22.06 5.23 12.35
C ALA A 484 22.70 6.47 13.01
N HIS A 485 23.99 6.63 12.85
CA HIS A 485 24.69 7.87 13.19
C HIS A 485 24.46 8.94 12.13
N ARG A 486 24.25 8.51 10.88
CA ARG A 486 23.98 9.36 9.74
C ARG A 486 22.98 8.69 8.80
N ILE A 487 21.98 9.47 8.38
CA ILE A 487 20.91 9.03 7.49
C ILE A 487 21.10 9.74 6.15
N ILE A 488 21.29 8.97 5.10
CA ILE A 488 21.41 9.45 3.72
C ILE A 488 20.10 9.14 3.01
N VAL A 489 19.47 10.14 2.48
CA VAL A 489 18.25 9.97 1.69
C VAL A 489 18.60 9.97 0.22
N MET A 490 18.22 8.91 -0.49
CA MET A 490 18.38 8.78 -1.93
C MET A 490 17.05 9.00 -2.65
N HIS A 491 17.12 9.77 -3.74
CA HIS A 491 16.03 9.98 -4.67
C HIS A 491 16.57 9.97 -6.12
N LYS A 492 15.96 9.14 -6.98
CA LYS A 492 16.31 9.02 -8.40
C LYS A 492 17.84 8.89 -8.64
N GLY A 493 18.49 8.01 -7.87
CA GLY A 493 19.93 7.71 -8.01
C GLY A 493 20.90 8.74 -7.41
N ARG A 494 20.43 9.79 -6.75
CA ARG A 494 21.24 10.85 -6.14
C ARG A 494 20.95 10.97 -4.65
N ILE A 495 21.90 11.52 -3.90
CA ILE A 495 21.68 11.94 -2.52
C ILE A 495 20.86 13.22 -2.56
N SER A 496 19.67 13.20 -1.99
CA SER A 496 18.78 14.36 -1.85
C SER A 496 19.03 15.12 -0.54
N ALA A 497 19.33 14.40 0.54
CA ALA A 497 19.65 14.99 1.85
C ALA A 497 20.51 14.07 2.70
N VAL A 498 21.17 14.65 3.71
CA VAL A 498 21.93 13.92 4.74
C VAL A 498 21.51 14.48 6.09
N PHE A 499 21.11 13.60 7.00
CA PHE A 499 20.64 13.94 8.33
C PHE A 499 21.47 13.25 9.42
N GLY A 500 21.47 13.82 10.63
CA GLY A 500 21.92 13.18 11.85
C GLY A 500 20.84 12.30 12.50
N PRO A 501 21.12 11.71 13.65
CA PRO A 501 20.18 10.86 14.38
C PRO A 501 18.99 11.61 15.00
N ASP A 502 19.03 12.94 15.03
CA ASP A 502 18.00 13.85 15.53
C ASP A 502 16.97 14.26 14.46
N ALA A 503 17.06 13.72 13.26
CA ALA A 503 16.11 13.98 12.18
C ALA A 503 14.70 13.52 12.55
N THR A 504 13.69 14.26 12.06
CA THR A 504 12.30 13.83 12.21
C THR A 504 11.86 12.93 11.06
N LYS A 505 10.84 12.11 11.29
CA LYS A 505 10.24 11.24 10.27
C LYS A 505 9.82 12.04 9.04
N GLU A 506 9.19 13.19 9.26
CA GLU A 506 8.70 14.09 8.20
C GLU A 506 9.84 14.66 7.35
N GLN A 507 10.98 15.00 7.95
CA GLN A 507 12.16 15.51 7.22
C GLN A 507 12.74 14.46 6.29
N ILE A 508 12.84 13.21 6.77
CA ILE A 508 13.38 12.08 5.99
C ILE A 508 12.44 11.76 4.83
N MET A 509 11.14 11.66 5.09
CA MET A 509 10.11 11.39 4.08
C MET A 509 10.06 12.50 3.02
N ALA A 510 10.07 13.76 3.41
CA ALA A 510 10.09 14.88 2.46
C ALA A 510 11.33 14.85 1.55
N ALA A 511 12.49 14.48 2.08
CA ALA A 511 13.73 14.40 1.30
C ALA A 511 13.75 13.21 0.33
N SER A 512 13.01 12.13 0.59
CA SER A 512 12.93 10.96 -0.29
C SER A 512 12.08 11.19 -1.54
N GLY A 513 11.44 12.35 -1.65
CA GLY A 513 10.47 12.62 -2.69
C GLY A 513 9.10 11.99 -2.39
N GLU A 514 8.93 11.47 -1.18
CA GLU A 514 7.63 11.10 -0.62
C GLU A 514 6.87 12.39 -0.29
N VAL A 515 6.63 13.17 -1.35
CA VAL A 515 5.71 14.29 -1.27
C VAL A 515 4.35 13.64 -1.05
N ASN A 516 3.74 13.92 0.07
CA ASN A 516 2.32 13.68 0.20
C ASN A 516 1.63 14.59 -0.83
N LEU A 517 1.49 14.07 -2.06
CA LEU A 517 0.96 14.81 -3.21
C LEU A 517 -0.39 15.43 -2.86
N VAL A 518 -1.18 14.72 -2.05
CA VAL A 518 -2.47 15.21 -1.54
C VAL A 518 -2.29 16.46 -0.69
N GLN A 519 -1.40 16.43 0.31
CA GLN A 519 -1.16 17.58 1.20
C GLN A 519 -0.56 18.75 0.43
N ARG A 520 0.37 18.47 -0.49
CA ARG A 520 1.02 19.49 -1.30
C ARG A 520 0.03 20.19 -2.24
N LEU A 521 -0.78 19.42 -2.98
CA LEU A 521 -1.81 19.98 -3.86
C LEU A 521 -2.86 20.77 -3.06
N LYS A 522 -3.27 20.27 -1.90
CA LYS A 522 -4.19 21.00 -1.00
C LYS A 522 -3.61 22.34 -0.55
N ALA A 523 -2.35 22.36 -0.12
CA ALA A 523 -1.68 23.56 0.35
C ALA A 523 -1.39 24.55 -0.78
N ASP A 524 -0.80 24.10 -1.89
CA ASP A 524 -0.38 24.95 -2.99
C ASP A 524 -1.58 25.58 -3.72
N PHE A 525 -2.72 24.86 -3.80
CA PHE A 525 -3.91 25.31 -4.54
C PHE A 525 -5.15 25.57 -3.67
N ASN A 526 -5.03 25.50 -2.33
CA ASN A 526 -6.10 25.74 -1.37
C ASN A 526 -7.35 24.88 -1.61
N LEU A 527 -7.14 23.54 -1.74
CA LEU A 527 -8.21 22.58 -1.95
C LEU A 527 -8.71 22.01 -0.62
N ASP A 528 -10.03 21.93 -0.43
CA ASP A 528 -10.66 21.26 0.71
C ASP A 528 -10.56 19.74 0.59
N HIS A 529 -10.72 19.24 -0.65
CA HIS A 529 -10.63 17.81 -0.99
C HIS A 529 -9.57 17.57 -2.06
N CYS A 530 -8.73 16.55 -1.87
CA CYS A 530 -7.83 16.07 -2.90
C CYS A 530 -7.66 14.58 -2.74
N GLU A 531 -7.78 13.84 -3.84
CA GLU A 531 -7.54 12.41 -3.92
C GLU A 531 -6.59 12.14 -5.08
N VAL A 532 -5.50 11.41 -4.81
CA VAL A 532 -4.51 11.03 -5.81
C VAL A 532 -4.62 9.54 -6.06
N VAL A 533 -4.97 9.18 -7.29
CA VAL A 533 -5.17 7.79 -7.71
C VAL A 533 -3.85 7.22 -8.20
N THR A 534 -3.48 6.03 -7.73
CA THR A 534 -2.22 5.36 -8.09
C THR A 534 -2.17 5.04 -9.59
N ASP A 535 -0.99 5.21 -10.20
CA ASP A 535 -0.76 4.90 -11.62
C ASP A 535 -0.77 3.37 -11.84
N LEU A 536 -1.69 2.92 -12.67
CA LEU A 536 -1.79 1.52 -13.09
C LEU A 536 -1.07 1.24 -14.42
N HIS A 537 -0.11 2.07 -14.83
CA HIS A 537 0.67 1.92 -16.08
C HIS A 537 -0.21 1.87 -17.34
N GLN A 538 -1.34 2.58 -17.35
CA GLN A 538 -2.20 2.68 -18.51
C GLN A 538 -1.96 3.99 -19.28
N ASP A 539 -2.15 3.88 -20.61
CA ASP A 539 -1.92 4.88 -21.64
C ASP A 539 -2.47 6.28 -21.34
N GLU A 540 -1.96 7.25 -21.99
CA GLU A 540 -2.22 8.71 -22.09
C GLU A 540 -3.38 9.35 -21.29
N LEU A 541 -4.48 8.62 -20.98
CA LEU A 541 -5.64 9.08 -20.19
C LEU A 541 -6.12 7.99 -19.22
N PRO A 542 -5.94 8.13 -17.90
CA PRO A 542 -6.35 7.15 -16.89
C PRO A 542 -7.87 7.24 -16.59
N VAL A 543 -8.71 6.96 -17.56
CA VAL A 543 -10.17 7.15 -17.48
C VAL A 543 -10.81 6.21 -16.47
N VAL A 544 -10.40 4.94 -16.44
CA VAL A 544 -10.98 3.93 -15.54
C VAL A 544 -10.65 4.19 -14.07
N PRO A 545 -9.37 4.34 -13.65
CA PRO A 545 -9.07 4.60 -12.25
C PRO A 545 -9.64 5.93 -11.74
N LEU A 546 -9.62 6.98 -12.55
CA LEU A 546 -10.26 8.25 -12.21
C LEU A 546 -11.79 8.11 -12.15
N GLY A 547 -12.39 7.30 -13.03
CA GLY A 547 -13.81 6.99 -13.03
C GLY A 547 -14.23 6.32 -11.71
N LEU A 548 -13.50 5.30 -11.25
CA LEU A 548 -13.75 4.60 -10.00
C LEU A 548 -13.62 5.52 -8.78
N ALA A 549 -12.57 6.33 -8.70
CA ALA A 549 -12.37 7.28 -7.59
C ALA A 549 -13.46 8.35 -7.57
N GLY A 550 -13.81 8.91 -8.73
CA GLY A 550 -14.91 9.86 -8.85
C GLY A 550 -16.27 9.27 -8.49
N ALA A 551 -16.52 8.00 -8.85
CA ALA A 551 -17.72 7.25 -8.46
C ALA A 551 -17.80 7.05 -6.94
N ALA A 552 -16.69 6.63 -6.31
CA ALA A 552 -16.60 6.46 -4.86
C ALA A 552 -16.82 7.78 -4.12
N PHE A 553 -16.21 8.88 -4.59
CA PHE A 553 -16.45 10.22 -4.06
C PHE A 553 -17.93 10.60 -4.16
N LEU A 554 -18.53 10.46 -5.33
CA LEU A 554 -19.92 10.82 -5.58
C LEU A 554 -20.89 9.99 -4.73
N SER A 555 -20.62 8.68 -4.61
CA SER A 555 -21.40 7.76 -3.76
C SER A 555 -21.37 8.17 -2.28
N ARG A 556 -20.20 8.56 -1.76
CA ARG A 556 -20.05 9.08 -0.37
C ARG A 556 -20.85 10.38 -0.16
N GLU A 557 -20.79 11.30 -1.10
CA GLU A 557 -21.53 12.59 -0.99
C GLU A 557 -23.04 12.36 -1.02
N ILE A 558 -23.55 11.52 -1.94
CA ILE A 558 -24.98 11.16 -2.03
C ILE A 558 -25.45 10.43 -0.77
N ALA A 559 -24.68 9.50 -0.24
CA ALA A 559 -25.02 8.78 0.99
C ALA A 559 -25.06 9.72 2.20
N ARG A 560 -24.21 10.75 2.24
CA ARG A 560 -24.16 11.75 3.32
C ARG A 560 -25.32 12.75 3.26
N THR A 561 -25.76 13.12 2.05
CA THR A 561 -26.82 14.11 1.83
C THR A 561 -27.72 13.65 0.68
N PRO A 562 -28.70 12.75 0.93
CA PRO A 562 -29.49 12.10 -0.13
C PRO A 562 -30.37 13.06 -0.95
N ASP A 563 -30.71 14.23 -0.43
CA ASP A 563 -31.56 15.26 -1.04
C ASP A 563 -30.77 16.39 -1.70
N MET A 564 -29.44 16.23 -1.84
CA MET A 564 -28.58 17.26 -2.40
C MET A 564 -28.90 17.60 -3.86
N LEU A 565 -28.47 18.77 -4.29
CA LEU A 565 -28.52 19.22 -5.69
C LEU A 565 -27.11 19.16 -6.30
N ILE A 566 -26.90 18.24 -7.25
CA ILE A 566 -25.63 18.07 -7.94
C ILE A 566 -25.69 18.68 -9.32
N GLY A 567 -24.75 19.57 -9.63
CA GLY A 567 -24.43 20.01 -10.98
C GLY A 567 -23.36 19.11 -11.60
N ALA A 568 -23.58 18.62 -12.80
CA ALA A 568 -22.55 17.82 -13.49
C ALA A 568 -22.21 18.42 -14.85
N GLY A 569 -20.89 18.46 -15.12
CA GLY A 569 -20.34 18.80 -16.43
C GLY A 569 -20.43 17.64 -17.42
N HIS A 570 -19.59 17.67 -18.44
CA HIS A 570 -19.47 16.65 -19.48
C HIS A 570 -18.05 16.08 -19.55
N GLY A 571 -17.89 15.00 -20.29
CA GLY A 571 -16.59 14.41 -20.59
C GLY A 571 -16.48 12.93 -20.24
N ARG A 572 -15.54 12.27 -20.91
CA ARG A 572 -15.33 10.81 -20.80
C ARG A 572 -15.04 10.34 -19.38
N THR A 573 -14.24 11.11 -18.62
CA THR A 573 -13.90 10.77 -17.24
C THR A 573 -15.13 10.84 -16.34
N LEU A 574 -15.99 11.86 -16.50
CA LEU A 574 -17.23 11.98 -15.73
C LEU A 574 -18.24 10.89 -16.09
N LEU A 575 -18.31 10.51 -17.37
CA LEU A 575 -19.15 9.40 -17.79
C LEU A 575 -18.70 8.09 -17.14
N ALA A 576 -17.39 7.83 -17.11
CA ALA A 576 -16.82 6.68 -16.40
C ALA A 576 -17.13 6.72 -14.90
N CYS A 577 -17.13 7.90 -14.25
CA CYS A 577 -17.56 8.03 -12.86
C CYS A 577 -19.01 7.57 -12.68
N VAL A 578 -19.90 8.01 -13.56
CA VAL A 578 -21.32 7.67 -13.46
C VAL A 578 -21.58 6.20 -13.77
N GLU A 579 -20.88 5.63 -14.75
CA GLU A 579 -20.98 4.21 -15.08
C GLU A 579 -20.47 3.28 -13.98
N SER A 580 -19.52 3.76 -13.20
CA SER A 580 -18.92 3.03 -12.07
C SER A 580 -19.62 3.28 -10.71
N ILE A 581 -20.71 4.08 -10.69
CA ILE A 581 -21.38 4.45 -9.45
C ILE A 581 -22.15 3.27 -8.84
N SER A 582 -21.93 3.01 -7.54
CA SER A 582 -22.57 1.94 -6.78
C SER A 582 -23.62 2.49 -5.79
N VAL A 583 -24.46 3.43 -6.23
CA VAL A 583 -25.52 3.99 -5.41
C VAL A 583 -26.83 3.27 -5.72
N GLY A 584 -27.55 2.85 -4.67
CA GLY A 584 -28.94 2.42 -4.81
C GLY A 584 -29.87 3.55 -5.26
N THR A 585 -31.16 3.29 -5.36
CA THR A 585 -32.16 4.32 -5.70
C THR A 585 -32.08 5.51 -4.72
N ALA A 586 -31.85 6.71 -5.26
CA ALA A 586 -31.82 7.98 -4.54
C ALA A 586 -32.85 8.95 -5.17
N PRO A 587 -34.15 8.74 -4.96
CA PRO A 587 -35.22 9.48 -5.65
C PRO A 587 -35.29 10.96 -5.23
N ASP A 588 -34.78 11.30 -4.06
CA ASP A 588 -34.75 12.68 -3.54
C ASP A 588 -33.57 13.49 -4.07
N LEU A 589 -32.58 12.85 -4.69
CA LEU A 589 -31.45 13.47 -5.36
C LEU A 589 -31.93 14.32 -6.53
N ARG A 590 -31.40 15.53 -6.66
CA ARG A 590 -31.67 16.46 -7.76
C ARG A 590 -30.42 16.70 -8.59
N LEU A 591 -30.56 16.69 -9.89
CA LEU A 591 -29.45 16.83 -10.82
C LEU A 591 -29.68 17.99 -11.76
N VAL A 592 -28.64 18.75 -12.13
CA VAL A 592 -28.73 19.83 -13.10
C VAL A 592 -27.49 19.87 -14.00
N SER A 593 -27.71 20.11 -15.30
CA SER A 593 -26.63 20.44 -16.23
C SER A 593 -26.46 21.96 -16.27
N PRO A 594 -25.28 22.51 -15.90
CA PRO A 594 -25.07 23.95 -15.81
C PRO A 594 -24.78 24.63 -17.15
N MET A 595 -24.88 23.90 -18.25
CA MET A 595 -24.55 24.37 -19.60
C MET A 595 -25.51 23.84 -20.65
N GLY A 596 -25.60 24.52 -21.81
CA GLY A 596 -26.33 24.05 -22.99
C GLY A 596 -25.65 22.83 -23.59
N GLY A 597 -26.42 21.95 -24.27
CA GLY A 597 -25.90 20.69 -24.74
C GLY A 597 -26.62 20.09 -25.94
N LEU A 598 -27.50 20.80 -26.59
CA LEU A 598 -28.13 20.30 -27.82
C LEU A 598 -27.10 20.39 -28.95
N THR A 599 -26.69 19.24 -29.48
CA THR A 599 -25.82 19.10 -30.66
C THR A 599 -26.55 18.42 -31.79
N LEU A 600 -26.23 18.80 -33.02
CA LEU A 600 -26.72 18.15 -34.23
C LEU A 600 -25.70 17.08 -34.64
N GLY A 601 -25.94 15.81 -34.27
CA GLY A 601 -25.11 14.69 -34.72
C GLY A 601 -25.02 13.52 -33.73
N ASN A 602 -24.32 12.46 -34.12
CA ASN A 602 -24.09 11.23 -33.31
C ASN A 602 -22.93 11.39 -32.27
N SER A 603 -22.55 12.61 -31.89
CA SER A 603 -21.51 12.89 -30.91
C SER A 603 -22.09 12.88 -29.49
N THR A 604 -21.25 12.58 -28.50
CA THR A 604 -21.56 12.54 -27.09
C THR A 604 -22.34 13.79 -26.64
N ASN A 605 -23.55 13.59 -26.13
CA ASN A 605 -24.39 14.68 -25.65
C ASN A 605 -23.83 15.23 -24.33
N PRO A 606 -23.56 16.56 -24.17
CA PRO A 606 -23.11 17.15 -22.90
C PRO A 606 -24.01 16.85 -21.68
N HIS A 607 -25.28 16.51 -21.93
CA HIS A 607 -26.23 16.11 -20.88
C HIS A 607 -26.18 14.61 -20.53
N GLU A 608 -25.33 13.82 -21.19
CA GLU A 608 -25.27 12.36 -21.02
C GLU A 608 -24.94 11.98 -19.57
N VAL A 609 -23.97 12.65 -18.96
CA VAL A 609 -23.57 12.42 -17.56
C VAL A 609 -24.76 12.60 -16.63
N VAL A 610 -25.47 13.73 -16.72
CA VAL A 610 -26.65 14.01 -15.89
C VAL A 610 -27.79 13.04 -16.13
N SER A 611 -28.06 12.73 -17.40
CA SER A 611 -29.15 11.82 -17.79
C SER A 611 -28.86 10.37 -17.36
N ARG A 612 -27.60 9.94 -17.48
CA ARG A 612 -27.16 8.61 -17.07
C ARG A 612 -27.23 8.45 -15.55
N LEU A 613 -26.73 9.45 -14.81
CA LEU A 613 -26.81 9.46 -13.36
C LEU A 613 -28.26 9.43 -12.86
N ALA A 614 -29.16 10.24 -13.50
CA ALA A 614 -30.56 10.23 -13.17
C ALA A 614 -31.22 8.85 -13.42
N HIS A 615 -30.86 8.20 -14.52
CA HIS A 615 -31.37 6.87 -14.85
C HIS A 615 -30.93 5.81 -13.81
N LEU A 616 -29.67 5.85 -13.38
CA LEU A 616 -29.12 4.88 -12.42
C LEU A 616 -29.64 5.08 -11.00
N THR A 617 -29.87 6.33 -10.58
CA THR A 617 -30.28 6.65 -9.20
C THR A 617 -31.78 6.84 -9.04
N GLY A 618 -32.56 7.00 -10.13
CA GLY A 618 -33.96 7.39 -10.08
C GLY A 618 -34.18 8.88 -9.74
N ALA A 619 -33.11 9.69 -9.77
CA ALA A 619 -33.10 11.10 -9.42
C ALA A 619 -33.83 11.98 -10.46
N THR A 620 -34.29 13.17 -10.03
CA THR A 620 -34.87 14.16 -10.95
C THR A 620 -33.76 14.99 -11.62
N ALA A 621 -33.71 14.99 -12.96
CA ALA A 621 -32.75 15.76 -13.74
C ALA A 621 -33.35 16.98 -14.44
N THR A 622 -32.63 18.10 -14.40
CA THR A 622 -32.94 19.32 -15.13
C THR A 622 -31.78 19.65 -16.08
N VAL A 623 -32.06 19.82 -17.37
CA VAL A 623 -31.06 20.18 -18.37
C VAL A 623 -31.40 21.51 -19.02
N MET A 624 -30.41 22.25 -19.53
CA MET A 624 -30.64 23.45 -20.33
C MET A 624 -30.99 23.08 -21.76
N PRO A 625 -32.23 23.27 -22.21
CA PRO A 625 -32.70 22.81 -23.55
C PRO A 625 -32.30 23.80 -24.67
N VAL A 626 -31.01 24.12 -24.73
CA VAL A 626 -30.43 25.08 -25.70
C VAL A 626 -29.10 24.55 -26.23
N PRO A 627 -28.64 24.99 -27.41
CA PRO A 627 -27.31 24.60 -27.89
C PRO A 627 -26.20 25.07 -26.98
N PHE A 628 -25.06 24.39 -27.05
CA PHE A 628 -23.84 24.78 -26.30
C PHE A 628 -23.32 26.16 -26.71
N MET A 629 -23.37 26.46 -28.02
CA MET A 629 -22.98 27.79 -28.57
C MET A 629 -24.15 28.50 -29.24
N ALA A 630 -24.30 29.75 -28.91
CA ALA A 630 -25.21 30.67 -29.63
C ALA A 630 -24.56 31.23 -30.91
N ASN A 631 -25.36 31.76 -31.84
CA ASN A 631 -24.82 32.37 -33.05
C ASN A 631 -24.07 33.69 -32.78
N SER A 632 -24.48 34.43 -31.77
CA SER A 632 -23.86 35.67 -31.33
C SER A 632 -23.93 35.83 -29.79
N ALA A 633 -23.17 36.76 -29.24
CA ALA A 633 -23.26 37.10 -27.83
C ALA A 633 -24.65 37.65 -27.46
N SER A 634 -25.32 38.36 -28.35
CA SER A 634 -26.68 38.85 -28.15
C SER A 634 -27.70 37.72 -28.15
N ASP A 635 -27.54 36.73 -29.03
CA ASP A 635 -28.42 35.53 -29.04
C ASP A 635 -28.25 34.69 -27.78
N ARG A 636 -27.04 34.62 -27.25
CA ARG A 636 -26.77 33.99 -25.94
C ARG A 636 -27.60 34.63 -24.82
N GLU A 637 -27.65 35.96 -24.75
CA GLU A 637 -28.45 36.66 -23.73
C GLU A 637 -29.96 36.36 -23.90
N VAL A 638 -30.43 36.31 -25.13
CA VAL A 638 -31.83 35.93 -25.43
C VAL A 638 -32.13 34.48 -24.99
N LEU A 639 -31.20 33.54 -25.25
CA LEU A 639 -31.34 32.15 -24.85
C LEU A 639 -31.36 32.03 -23.32
N LEU A 640 -30.45 32.70 -22.63
CA LEU A 640 -30.40 32.69 -21.15
C LEU A 640 -31.64 33.32 -20.50
N GLY A 641 -32.31 34.23 -21.21
CA GLY A 641 -33.57 34.88 -20.78
C GLY A 641 -34.81 33.99 -20.96
N GLN A 642 -34.74 32.87 -21.69
CA GLN A 642 -35.86 31.94 -21.84
C GLN A 642 -36.25 31.29 -20.50
N LYS A 643 -37.57 31.19 -20.22
CA LYS A 643 -38.08 30.78 -18.90
C LYS A 643 -37.48 29.45 -18.37
N GLU A 644 -37.42 28.42 -19.19
CA GLU A 644 -36.91 27.11 -18.78
C GLU A 644 -35.37 27.13 -18.65
N VAL A 645 -34.67 27.89 -19.47
CA VAL A 645 -33.21 28.08 -19.36
C VAL A 645 -32.86 28.86 -18.12
N ALA A 646 -33.58 29.96 -17.85
CA ALA A 646 -33.42 30.74 -16.63
C ALA A 646 -33.71 29.93 -15.36
N ARG A 647 -34.68 29.00 -15.42
CA ARG A 647 -34.97 28.04 -14.33
C ARG A 647 -33.82 27.07 -14.13
N ALA A 648 -33.29 26.45 -15.17
CA ALA A 648 -32.15 25.54 -15.09
C ALA A 648 -30.89 26.26 -14.59
N SER A 649 -30.64 27.48 -15.09
CA SER A 649 -29.54 28.33 -14.61
C SER A 649 -29.74 28.76 -13.14
N GLY A 650 -30.97 28.99 -12.70
CA GLY A 650 -31.30 29.25 -11.28
C GLY A 650 -30.94 28.07 -10.39
N LEU A 651 -31.38 26.86 -10.77
CA LEU A 651 -31.01 25.62 -10.05
C LEU A 651 -29.50 25.40 -10.01
N ALA A 652 -28.79 25.62 -11.11
CA ALA A 652 -27.33 25.47 -11.14
C ALA A 652 -26.63 26.42 -10.16
N ARG A 653 -27.21 27.61 -9.88
CA ARG A 653 -26.70 28.53 -8.84
C ARG A 653 -26.95 28.05 -7.41
N GLU A 654 -27.81 27.08 -7.19
CA GLU A 654 -28.14 26.54 -5.87
C GLU A 654 -27.44 25.19 -5.60
N CYS A 655 -26.60 24.70 -6.53
CA CYS A 655 -25.92 23.41 -6.38
C CYS A 655 -25.10 23.34 -5.09
N ASP A 656 -25.28 22.23 -4.36
CA ASP A 656 -24.47 21.86 -3.19
C ASP A 656 -23.08 21.38 -3.62
N LEU A 657 -23.01 20.69 -4.78
CA LEU A 657 -21.80 20.17 -5.38
C LEU A 657 -21.85 20.31 -6.90
N MET A 658 -20.74 20.69 -7.51
CA MET A 658 -20.53 20.57 -8.94
C MET A 658 -19.40 19.59 -9.23
N LEU A 659 -19.70 18.52 -9.98
CA LEU A 659 -18.73 17.55 -10.47
C LEU A 659 -18.34 17.90 -11.90
N VAL A 660 -17.07 18.18 -12.16
CA VAL A 660 -16.59 18.69 -13.43
C VAL A 660 -15.42 17.92 -14.00
N GLY A 661 -15.31 17.83 -15.31
CA GLY A 661 -14.08 17.47 -16.01
C GLY A 661 -13.23 18.69 -16.30
N ILE A 662 -11.99 18.46 -16.69
CA ILE A 662 -11.10 19.51 -17.21
C ILE A 662 -10.78 19.21 -18.67
N GLY A 663 -11.13 20.14 -19.54
CA GLY A 663 -10.83 20.12 -20.96
C GLY A 663 -9.48 20.77 -21.26
N THR A 664 -8.78 20.26 -22.29
CA THR A 664 -7.57 20.90 -22.84
C THR A 664 -7.91 21.74 -24.08
N THR A 665 -7.16 22.79 -24.30
CA THR A 665 -7.21 23.55 -25.54
C THR A 665 -6.17 23.07 -26.55
N VAL A 666 -5.26 22.17 -26.18
CA VAL A 666 -4.14 21.68 -27.02
C VAL A 666 -4.44 20.26 -27.51
N GLY A 667 -3.97 19.90 -28.71
CA GLY A 667 -4.20 18.59 -29.31
C GLY A 667 -5.65 18.41 -29.77
N GLU A 668 -6.20 17.20 -29.58
CA GLU A 668 -7.60 16.86 -29.86
C GLU A 668 -8.51 17.37 -28.73
N ALA A 669 -8.78 18.69 -28.72
CA ALA A 669 -9.68 19.27 -27.73
C ALA A 669 -11.08 18.66 -27.87
N GLU A 670 -11.64 18.15 -26.76
CA GLU A 670 -12.92 17.41 -26.74
C GLU A 670 -14.07 18.25 -27.30
N LEU A 671 -14.10 19.56 -27.02
CA LEU A 671 -15.11 20.47 -27.57
C LEU A 671 -15.09 20.54 -29.11
N VAL A 672 -13.91 20.34 -29.72
CA VAL A 672 -13.77 20.32 -31.20
C VAL A 672 -14.11 18.94 -31.74
N THR A 673 -13.60 17.86 -31.13
CA THR A 673 -13.83 16.49 -31.61
C THR A 673 -15.29 16.08 -31.48
N THR A 674 -16.04 16.64 -30.53
CA THR A 674 -17.48 16.43 -30.36
C THR A 674 -18.34 17.39 -31.19
N GLY A 675 -17.74 18.32 -31.94
CA GLY A 675 -18.45 19.29 -32.74
C GLY A 675 -19.21 20.37 -31.99
N MET A 676 -18.87 20.57 -30.72
CA MET A 676 -19.44 21.64 -29.88
C MET A 676 -18.83 23.02 -30.20
N MET A 677 -17.61 23.04 -30.73
CA MET A 677 -16.88 24.26 -31.09
C MET A 677 -16.13 24.05 -32.41
N GLU A 678 -16.09 25.06 -33.26
CA GLU A 678 -15.33 25.01 -34.51
C GLU A 678 -13.79 25.08 -34.23
N PRO A 679 -12.95 24.41 -35.03
CA PRO A 679 -11.49 24.45 -34.86
C PRO A 679 -10.91 25.86 -34.85
N ALA A 680 -11.44 26.75 -35.69
CA ALA A 680 -10.99 28.15 -35.77
C ALA A 680 -11.23 28.93 -34.48
N GLU A 681 -12.35 28.70 -33.81
CA GLU A 681 -12.67 29.33 -32.52
C GLU A 681 -11.76 28.83 -31.40
N MET A 682 -11.42 27.54 -31.41
CA MET A 682 -10.45 26.98 -30.46
C MET A 682 -9.03 27.56 -30.70
N ASP A 683 -8.66 27.79 -31.97
CA ASP A 683 -7.38 28.41 -32.30
C ASP A 683 -7.31 29.88 -31.84
N ASP A 684 -8.44 30.61 -31.85
CA ASP A 684 -8.51 31.94 -31.27
C ASP A 684 -8.30 31.92 -29.75
N ILE A 685 -8.88 30.95 -29.05
CA ILE A 685 -8.69 30.77 -27.62
C ILE A 685 -7.21 30.43 -27.31
N ARG A 686 -6.58 29.57 -28.08
CA ARG A 686 -5.15 29.22 -27.94
C ARG A 686 -4.26 30.47 -28.14
N ARG A 687 -4.54 31.27 -29.16
CA ARG A 687 -3.81 32.52 -29.44
C ARG A 687 -4.00 33.55 -28.34
N ALA A 688 -5.15 33.58 -27.69
CA ALA A 688 -5.42 34.42 -26.53
C ALA A 688 -4.79 33.85 -25.22
N GLY A 689 -4.05 32.74 -25.28
CA GLY A 689 -3.34 32.14 -24.15
C GLY A 689 -4.11 31.08 -23.40
N GLY A 690 -5.30 30.65 -23.84
CA GLY A 690 -6.09 29.61 -23.22
C GLY A 690 -5.33 28.27 -23.13
N ARG A 691 -5.38 27.61 -21.96
CA ARG A 691 -4.74 26.32 -21.69
C ARG A 691 -5.73 25.28 -21.20
N GLY A 692 -6.61 25.63 -20.26
CA GLY A 692 -7.59 24.74 -19.65
C GLY A 692 -9.01 25.25 -19.82
N GLU A 693 -9.97 24.32 -19.80
CA GLU A 693 -11.40 24.60 -19.90
C GLU A 693 -12.16 23.88 -18.76
N VAL A 694 -13.13 24.55 -18.17
CA VAL A 694 -14.13 23.99 -17.24
C VAL A 694 -15.49 24.64 -17.54
N LEU A 695 -16.49 23.80 -17.84
CA LEU A 695 -17.89 24.24 -18.07
C LEU A 695 -18.01 25.38 -19.10
N GLY A 696 -17.22 25.35 -20.16
CA GLY A 696 -17.21 26.38 -21.20
C GLY A 696 -16.44 27.66 -20.86
N HIS A 697 -15.76 27.72 -19.73
CA HIS A 697 -14.87 28.83 -19.36
C HIS A 697 -13.42 28.44 -19.60
N PHE A 698 -12.66 29.29 -20.27
CA PHE A 698 -11.25 29.07 -20.60
C PHE A 698 -10.34 29.89 -19.70
N PHE A 699 -9.18 29.30 -19.36
CA PHE A 699 -8.19 29.89 -18.47
C PHE A 699 -6.79 29.84 -19.07
N ASP A 700 -6.01 30.91 -18.86
CA ASP A 700 -4.59 30.94 -19.21
C ASP A 700 -3.70 30.25 -18.17
N SER A 701 -2.40 30.15 -18.42
CA SER A 701 -1.44 29.53 -17.52
C SER A 701 -1.32 30.18 -16.13
N THR A 702 -1.88 31.37 -15.94
CA THR A 702 -1.91 32.10 -14.66
C THR A 702 -3.27 32.00 -13.97
N GLY A 703 -4.21 31.24 -14.52
CA GLY A 703 -5.55 31.08 -13.98
C GLY A 703 -6.51 32.22 -14.28
N ARG A 704 -6.15 33.15 -15.19
CA ARG A 704 -7.04 34.23 -15.62
C ARG A 704 -7.98 33.74 -16.71
N SER A 705 -9.24 34.17 -16.64
CA SER A 705 -10.23 33.86 -17.67
C SER A 705 -9.84 34.48 -19.02
N VAL A 706 -9.92 33.66 -20.05
CA VAL A 706 -9.65 34.05 -21.46
C VAL A 706 -10.98 34.32 -22.15
N GLU A 707 -11.17 35.52 -22.63
CA GLU A 707 -12.34 35.93 -23.37
C GLU A 707 -12.01 36.11 -24.85
N THR A 708 -12.72 35.39 -25.70
CA THR A 708 -12.73 35.54 -27.17
C THR A 708 -14.16 35.71 -27.65
N ASP A 709 -14.34 36.03 -28.90
CA ASP A 709 -15.68 36.15 -29.46
C ASP A 709 -16.43 34.79 -29.40
N GLY A 710 -15.74 33.67 -29.68
CA GLY A 710 -16.26 32.32 -29.52
C GLY A 710 -16.64 32.01 -28.06
N ALA A 711 -15.79 32.29 -27.10
CA ALA A 711 -16.05 32.06 -25.68
C ALA A 711 -17.28 32.84 -25.15
N ARG A 712 -17.52 34.07 -25.65
CA ARG A 712 -18.70 34.88 -25.28
C ARG A 712 -20.02 34.33 -25.80
N ARG A 713 -19.99 33.41 -26.75
CA ARG A 713 -21.17 32.79 -27.34
C ARG A 713 -21.60 31.49 -26.64
N ILE A 714 -20.78 30.96 -25.73
CA ILE A 714 -21.08 29.72 -24.99
C ILE A 714 -22.21 29.99 -24.00
N VAL A 715 -23.21 29.08 -24.05
CA VAL A 715 -24.37 29.10 -23.16
C VAL A 715 -24.06 28.25 -21.92
N THR A 716 -23.55 28.92 -20.90
CA THR A 716 -23.17 28.28 -19.64
C THR A 716 -23.46 29.23 -18.47
N MET A 717 -23.43 28.68 -17.25
CA MET A 717 -23.53 29.45 -16.01
C MET A 717 -22.42 30.51 -15.91
N PRO A 718 -22.69 31.77 -15.48
CA PRO A 718 -21.66 32.78 -15.32
C PRO A 718 -20.53 32.40 -14.39
N LEU A 719 -19.30 32.74 -14.75
CA LEU A 719 -18.11 32.43 -13.94
C LEU A 719 -18.18 33.00 -12.50
N ALA A 720 -18.81 34.15 -12.32
CA ALA A 720 -19.00 34.75 -10.99
C ALA A 720 -19.88 33.90 -10.07
N ASP A 721 -20.87 33.21 -10.63
CA ASP A 721 -21.76 32.31 -9.91
C ASP A 721 -21.05 30.96 -9.62
N LEU A 722 -20.24 30.46 -10.56
CA LEU A 722 -19.41 29.25 -10.37
C LEU A 722 -18.44 29.40 -9.20
N LYS A 723 -17.78 30.54 -9.06
CA LYS A 723 -16.83 30.81 -7.97
C LYS A 723 -17.44 30.74 -6.57
N GLN A 724 -18.76 30.71 -6.45
CA GLN A 724 -19.49 30.61 -5.18
C GLN A 724 -19.89 29.17 -4.85
N ARG A 725 -19.56 28.22 -5.70
CA ARG A 725 -19.99 26.82 -5.57
C ARG A 725 -18.84 25.92 -5.13
N ARG A 726 -19.18 24.81 -4.48
CA ARG A 726 -18.24 23.72 -4.22
C ARG A 726 -18.03 22.95 -5.51
N ILE A 727 -16.85 23.06 -6.12
CA ILE A 727 -16.53 22.45 -7.40
C ILE A 727 -15.44 21.41 -7.19
N VAL A 728 -15.71 20.15 -7.53
CA VAL A 728 -14.75 19.06 -7.51
C VAL A 728 -14.49 18.58 -8.94
N ALA A 729 -13.23 18.63 -9.35
CA ALA A 729 -12.82 18.17 -10.67
C ALA A 729 -12.30 16.74 -10.61
N VAL A 730 -12.65 15.94 -11.62
CA VAL A 730 -12.06 14.62 -11.88
C VAL A 730 -11.30 14.70 -13.19
N ALA A 731 -9.97 14.75 -13.12
CA ALA A 731 -9.14 14.98 -14.31
C ALA A 731 -7.72 14.45 -14.12
N GLY A 732 -7.14 13.89 -15.19
CA GLY A 732 -5.76 13.41 -15.20
C GLY A 732 -5.26 13.11 -16.60
N GLY A 733 -4.03 12.58 -16.67
CA GLY A 733 -3.29 12.27 -17.88
C GLY A 733 -2.29 13.35 -18.27
N LYS A 734 -1.10 12.95 -18.68
CA LYS A 734 0.04 13.83 -19.02
C LYS A 734 -0.30 14.93 -20.03
N ILE A 735 -1.20 14.63 -20.98
CA ILE A 735 -1.66 15.61 -21.98
C ILE A 735 -2.41 16.78 -21.34
N LYS A 736 -3.02 16.59 -20.17
CA LYS A 736 -3.86 17.57 -19.49
C LYS A 736 -3.11 18.36 -18.39
N VAL A 737 -1.83 18.07 -18.10
CA VAL A 737 -1.06 18.74 -17.03
C VAL A 737 -1.16 20.26 -17.09
N SER A 738 -0.91 20.86 -18.26
CA SER A 738 -0.99 22.33 -18.43
C SER A 738 -2.39 22.88 -18.25
N ALA A 739 -3.42 22.12 -18.65
CA ALA A 739 -4.82 22.50 -18.50
C ALA A 739 -5.25 22.41 -17.04
N ILE A 740 -4.94 21.30 -16.35
CA ILE A 740 -5.27 21.11 -14.94
C ILE A 740 -4.60 22.19 -14.08
N ARG A 741 -3.32 22.47 -14.35
CA ARG A 741 -2.60 23.53 -13.65
C ARG A 741 -3.24 24.90 -13.85
N ALA A 742 -3.64 25.27 -15.07
CA ALA A 742 -4.31 26.53 -15.36
C ALA A 742 -5.61 26.70 -14.54
N ILE A 743 -6.38 25.62 -14.41
CA ILE A 743 -7.59 25.61 -13.60
C ILE A 743 -7.30 25.69 -12.11
N LEU A 744 -6.26 25.00 -11.61
CA LEU A 744 -5.83 25.11 -10.21
C LEU A 744 -5.37 26.53 -9.85
N GLU A 745 -4.59 27.17 -10.73
CA GLU A 745 -4.16 28.58 -10.57
C GLU A 745 -5.34 29.55 -10.53
N SER A 746 -6.47 29.24 -11.18
CA SER A 746 -7.68 30.09 -11.15
C SER A 746 -8.39 30.09 -9.79
N ARG A 747 -8.04 29.18 -8.87
CA ARG A 747 -8.69 28.98 -7.57
C ARG A 747 -10.20 28.71 -7.68
N LEU A 748 -10.64 28.17 -8.80
CA LEU A 748 -12.04 27.83 -9.04
C LEU A 748 -12.45 26.54 -8.30
N LEU A 749 -11.53 25.58 -8.15
CA LEU A 749 -11.82 24.29 -7.59
C LEU A 749 -11.76 24.30 -6.05
N SER A 750 -12.74 23.63 -5.43
CA SER A 750 -12.70 23.24 -4.01
C SER A 750 -12.08 21.86 -3.80
N GLY A 751 -12.07 21.02 -4.85
CA GLY A 751 -11.48 19.68 -4.77
C GLY A 751 -11.01 19.16 -6.12
N LEU A 752 -10.09 18.17 -6.06
CA LEU A 752 -9.48 17.52 -7.22
C LEU A 752 -9.30 16.04 -6.97
N ILE A 753 -9.71 15.22 -7.93
CA ILE A 753 -9.39 13.80 -8.04
C ILE A 753 -8.49 13.65 -9.26
N ILE A 754 -7.25 13.16 -9.07
CA ILE A 754 -6.19 13.21 -10.07
C ILE A 754 -5.32 11.94 -10.00
N ASP A 755 -4.75 11.52 -11.12
CA ASP A 755 -3.76 10.44 -11.15
C ASP A 755 -2.37 10.87 -10.68
N GLU A 756 -1.64 9.95 -10.07
CA GLU A 756 -0.32 10.20 -9.47
C GLU A 756 0.70 10.82 -10.43
N PRO A 757 0.90 10.34 -11.68
CA PRO A 757 1.87 10.94 -12.60
C PRO A 757 1.55 12.39 -12.96
N THR A 758 0.27 12.70 -13.16
CA THR A 758 -0.18 14.07 -13.44
C THR A 758 0.01 14.98 -12.22
N ALA A 759 -0.34 14.47 -11.01
CA ALA A 759 -0.15 15.17 -9.75
C ALA A 759 1.32 15.50 -9.50
N LEU A 760 2.21 14.52 -9.73
CA LEU A 760 3.66 14.67 -9.56
C LEU A 760 4.21 15.78 -10.48
N GLU A 761 3.84 15.77 -11.76
CA GLU A 761 4.30 16.75 -12.73
C GLU A 761 3.82 18.17 -12.39
N ILE A 762 2.57 18.32 -11.91
CA ILE A 762 2.02 19.61 -11.46
C ILE A 762 2.82 20.14 -10.26
N VAL A 763 3.12 19.32 -9.27
CA VAL A 763 3.88 19.68 -8.07
C VAL A 763 5.35 20.01 -8.41
N GLU A 764 5.99 19.25 -9.29
CA GLU A 764 7.36 19.53 -9.76
C GLU A 764 7.45 20.89 -10.48
N MET A 765 6.45 21.22 -11.29
CA MET A 765 6.37 22.52 -11.95
C MET A 765 6.14 23.71 -10.99
N ALA A 766 5.59 23.46 -9.79
CA ALA A 766 5.38 24.52 -8.78
C ALA A 766 6.67 24.88 -8.02
N GLY A 767 7.74 24.07 -8.12
CA GLY A 767 9.01 24.27 -7.40
C GLY A 767 8.94 23.88 -5.92
N PRO A 768 10.06 23.95 -5.17
CA PRO A 768 10.06 23.69 -3.73
C PRO A 768 9.19 24.74 -3.02
N ALA A 769 8.38 24.31 -2.06
CA ALA A 769 7.58 25.21 -1.25
C ALA A 769 8.49 26.21 -0.53
N ASP A 770 8.23 27.51 -0.71
CA ASP A 770 8.91 28.56 0.03
C ASP A 770 8.45 28.49 1.50
N THR A 771 9.23 27.81 2.35
CA THR A 771 8.96 27.64 3.79
C THR A 771 9.24 28.92 4.58
N SER A 772 9.44 30.07 3.93
CA SER A 772 9.88 31.33 4.56
C SER A 772 8.75 32.32 4.91
N VAL A 773 7.47 31.93 4.87
CA VAL A 773 6.40 32.85 5.33
C VAL A 773 5.33 32.09 6.12
N ARG A 774 5.48 32.07 7.45
CA ARG A 774 4.44 32.39 8.45
C ARG A 774 5.00 32.22 9.87
N HIS A 775 5.43 33.33 10.44
CA HIS A 775 5.43 33.54 11.90
C HIS A 775 4.04 33.97 12.34
#